data_71a4bcd0b3d546506c3f5b22ee4fbe83
#
_entry.id   71a4bcd0b3d546506c3f5b22ee4fbe83
#
_cell.length_a   1.000
_cell.length_b   1.000
_cell.length_c   1.000
_cell.angle_alpha   90.00
_cell.angle_beta   90.00
_cell.angle_gamma   90.00
#
_symmetry.space_group_name_H-M   'P 1'
#
loop_
_entity.id
_entity.type
_entity.pdbx_description
1 polymer ?
#
loop_
_entity_poly.entity_id
_entity_poly.type
_entity_poly.pdbx_seq_one_letter_code
_entity_poly.pdbx_strand_id
1 'polypeptide(L)'
;MKNIYDGLLSFKGEWRTYQQRVLREADAYMDDGRVHITAAPGAGKTVLGIELIRRTGKPCLILSPRIVIRQQWLERIRGSFFTEKAKTWEENEEQKILSSDIRYPGMITSITYQTLYSAMAGEKNVEESGEGEGTEEINFAGFEFLRQVKKAGIRTVCLDECHHLKNEWWKALEKFMDIEKDMTVIALTATPPYDSTPAQWERYTKMCGPVDAEITVPELVKEGSLCPHQDYVWFNCPSQEEGEKISQFRQNAANMFVFLMNDASLGEAAASHPALKDYEGYCDRMLENPGYLSGLLIYCQAKRIPFSRRWPEVLGVSEMPPVSEKWMEYFLQGFLYDDADSYQTDQKYREALKKQLREAGLTEKNKVHFLVNDKIEKMLVNSSGKMDSILKIASCEHTAMGEKLRMLILTDYIRGEYKSAVGHPEKDVGTMGVVPVFELLRRRGAGWRAGVLCGSLVILPDTAEEAFTEEILRIDPAASVPVFQKFRDAGGTAVGYSEVPVKGKLSLYTRAVTKIFERGYIQILVGTKSLLGEGWDSPGINSLILASTVGSYVLGNQMRGRAIRINPQDPEKVSNIWHLVCMSVPQEEKDRRRMGIEEPELSEDFYTLQRRMDGVLGVSYDGTVIENGLGRMQTIKKPFTKKHIEKINEDTACRSADRSRVAGQWKSALVKWNGREIADEFMADRKNFRPGVGFINALGVQIMIILGELLNIYLFLLRTGNASYVPFAGLTMIFLLLSYVSCGKIIRQLTPMWRFRGMSRGVLAALKKAGYITSGCEVISKEEDGLWFGTWLRGGTDREKNLYADTFAQMLAPVENQRYLLCHGGNVVRAKEYFCVPDIFASARDKAEIFRMELIPYIGKFRLVYTRNPEGRKILLHARAKAFSNKNERRRDRKKCVKGMLE
;
A
#
# COMPACT_ATOMS: atom_id res chain seq x y z
N MET A 1 8.94 11.95 38.02
CA MET A 1 9.13 10.60 38.62
C MET A 1 10.57 10.16 38.35
N LYS A 2 11.18 9.40 39.26
CA LYS A 2 12.52 8.83 39.04
C LYS A 2 12.39 7.75 37.93
N ASN A 3 13.27 7.79 36.94
CA ASN A 3 13.28 6.79 35.89
C ASN A 3 13.66 5.43 36.46
N ILE A 4 12.82 4.42 36.31
CA ILE A 4 13.01 3.07 36.90
C ILE A 4 14.19 2.33 36.28
N TYR A 5 14.63 2.71 35.09
CA TYR A 5 15.70 2.07 34.33
C TYR A 5 17.07 2.67 34.60
N ASP A 6 17.17 3.76 35.41
CA ASP A 6 18.43 4.44 35.71
C ASP A 6 19.39 3.52 36.41
N GLY A 7 20.60 3.39 35.87
CA GLY A 7 21.63 2.49 36.37
C GLY A 7 21.44 1.00 36.01
N LEU A 8 20.35 0.62 35.40
CA LEU A 8 20.08 -0.76 34.96
C LEU A 8 20.26 -0.93 33.44
N LEU A 9 19.78 0.03 32.67
CA LEU A 9 19.81 -0.01 31.18
C LEU A 9 20.62 1.19 30.66
N SER A 10 21.56 0.90 29.75
CA SER A 10 22.30 1.89 28.96
C SER A 10 22.78 1.26 27.68
N PHE A 11 22.58 1.91 26.54
CA PHE A 11 23.07 1.38 25.26
C PHE A 11 24.61 1.35 25.25
N LYS A 12 25.18 0.19 24.91
CA LYS A 12 26.63 -0.05 24.90
C LYS A 12 27.30 0.24 23.55
N GLY A 13 26.50 0.42 22.51
CA GLY A 13 27.01 0.70 21.16
C GLY A 13 27.04 2.18 20.85
N GLU A 14 27.38 2.49 19.60
CA GLU A 14 27.32 3.85 19.06
C GLU A 14 26.02 4.04 18.27
N TRP A 15 25.37 5.18 18.49
CA TRP A 15 24.19 5.55 17.74
C TRP A 15 24.56 6.01 16.34
N ARG A 16 23.93 5.42 15.33
CA ARG A 16 24.06 5.86 13.94
C ARG A 16 23.39 7.23 13.76
N THR A 17 23.80 7.99 12.76
CA THR A 17 23.35 9.38 12.55
C THR A 17 21.81 9.48 12.45
N TYR A 18 21.16 8.58 11.71
CA TYR A 18 19.71 8.55 11.59
C TYR A 18 19.01 8.15 12.90
N GLN A 19 19.60 7.25 13.69
CA GLN A 19 19.08 6.90 15.02
C GLN A 19 19.19 8.09 15.97
N GLN A 20 20.30 8.81 15.96
CA GLN A 20 20.47 10.03 16.78
C GLN A 20 19.44 11.09 16.39
N ARG A 21 19.13 11.25 15.10
CA ARG A 21 18.08 12.15 14.62
C ARG A 21 16.73 11.77 15.22
N VAL A 22 16.29 10.53 15.03
CA VAL A 22 15.02 10.03 15.55
C VAL A 22 14.92 10.17 17.07
N LEU A 23 15.97 9.82 17.79
CA LEU A 23 15.99 9.92 19.25
C LEU A 23 15.98 11.37 19.77
N ARG A 24 16.53 12.34 19.01
CA ARG A 24 16.42 13.77 19.35
C ARG A 24 15.00 14.29 19.13
N GLU A 25 14.35 13.86 18.07
CA GLU A 25 13.00 14.28 17.71
C GLU A 25 11.95 13.60 18.60
N ALA A 26 12.21 12.38 19.08
CA ALA A 26 11.27 11.58 19.86
C ALA A 26 10.76 12.26 21.14
N ASP A 27 11.59 13.07 21.81
CA ASP A 27 11.21 13.77 23.04
C ASP A 27 10.05 14.77 22.77
N ALA A 28 9.98 15.34 21.56
CA ALA A 28 8.90 16.24 21.15
C ALA A 28 7.60 15.48 20.81
N TYR A 29 7.68 14.20 20.46
CA TYR A 29 6.51 13.38 20.12
C TYR A 29 5.91 12.62 21.29
N MET A 30 6.63 12.50 22.40
CA MET A 30 6.14 11.80 23.59
C MET A 30 5.01 12.52 24.34
N ASP A 31 4.78 13.80 24.05
CA ASP A 31 3.81 14.64 24.78
C ASP A 31 2.35 14.21 24.54
N ASP A 32 2.02 13.64 23.37
CA ASP A 32 0.67 13.13 23.08
C ASP A 32 0.47 11.67 23.52
N GLY A 33 1.49 11.06 24.13
CA GLY A 33 1.48 9.68 24.60
C GLY A 33 1.58 8.64 23.48
N ARG A 34 1.94 9.03 22.26
CA ARG A 34 2.11 8.13 21.10
C ARG A 34 3.39 8.47 20.35
N VAL A 35 4.20 7.46 20.09
CA VAL A 35 5.42 7.57 19.27
C VAL A 35 5.36 6.51 18.19
N HIS A 36 5.23 6.92 16.94
CA HIS A 36 5.13 6.03 15.80
C HIS A 36 6.32 6.19 14.86
N ILE A 37 7.20 5.18 14.84
CA ILE A 37 8.42 5.19 14.02
C ILE A 37 8.30 4.16 12.89
N THR A 38 8.45 4.63 11.67
CA THR A 38 8.61 3.79 10.49
C THR A 38 10.09 3.64 10.18
N ALA A 39 10.61 2.43 10.19
CA ALA A 39 12.03 2.19 9.97
C ALA A 39 12.25 0.98 9.05
N ALA A 40 12.93 1.20 7.92
CA ALA A 40 13.22 0.15 6.96
C ALA A 40 13.92 -1.06 7.61
N PRO A 41 13.80 -2.28 7.07
CA PRO A 41 14.51 -3.45 7.57
C PRO A 41 16.02 -3.18 7.66
N GLY A 42 16.63 -3.56 8.77
CA GLY A 42 18.06 -3.28 9.01
C GLY A 42 18.37 -1.96 9.74
N ALA A 43 17.37 -1.09 9.96
CA ALA A 43 17.55 0.20 10.66
C ALA A 43 17.82 0.08 12.17
N GLY A 44 17.68 -1.11 12.77
CA GLY A 44 17.85 -1.30 14.20
C GLY A 44 16.63 -0.88 15.03
N LYS A 45 15.41 -1.15 14.56
CA LYS A 45 14.14 -0.84 15.24
C LYS A 45 14.12 -1.27 16.71
N THR A 46 14.55 -2.49 16.98
CA THR A 46 14.56 -3.05 18.35
C THR A 46 15.43 -2.21 19.29
N VAL A 47 16.61 -1.78 18.84
CA VAL A 47 17.52 -0.95 19.65
C VAL A 47 16.91 0.42 19.91
N LEU A 48 16.29 1.04 18.89
CA LEU A 48 15.54 2.29 19.06
C LEU A 48 14.38 2.13 20.03
N GLY A 49 13.59 1.05 19.89
CA GLY A 49 12.47 0.77 20.76
C GLY A 49 12.88 0.60 22.23
N ILE A 50 13.99 -0.10 22.51
CA ILE A 50 14.50 -0.27 23.88
C ILE A 50 14.90 1.10 24.47
N GLU A 51 15.57 1.94 23.68
CA GLU A 51 15.94 3.30 24.15
C GLU A 51 14.72 4.17 24.41
N LEU A 52 13.69 4.10 23.56
CA LEU A 52 12.44 4.83 23.78
C LEU A 52 11.72 4.33 25.04
N ILE A 53 11.65 3.01 25.26
CA ILE A 53 11.11 2.42 26.49
C ILE A 53 11.90 2.96 27.70
N ARG A 54 13.23 2.95 27.65
CA ARG A 54 14.09 3.49 28.72
C ARG A 54 13.76 4.95 29.02
N ARG A 55 13.52 5.78 27.98
CA ARG A 55 13.18 7.21 28.15
C ARG A 55 11.83 7.43 28.80
N THR A 56 10.84 6.54 28.58
CA THR A 56 9.53 6.66 29.29
C THR A 56 9.68 6.55 30.81
N GLY A 57 10.69 5.85 31.31
CA GLY A 57 10.92 5.63 32.73
C GLY A 57 9.85 4.84 33.48
N LYS A 58 8.98 4.13 32.74
CA LYS A 58 7.79 3.41 33.27
C LYS A 58 7.83 1.95 32.85
N PRO A 59 7.22 1.01 33.66
CA PRO A 59 7.10 -0.39 33.26
C PRO A 59 6.43 -0.54 31.90
N CYS A 60 6.98 -1.44 31.06
CA CYS A 60 6.59 -1.61 29.67
C CYS A 60 6.13 -3.02 29.34
N LEU A 61 5.07 -3.11 28.53
CA LEU A 61 4.63 -4.33 27.86
C LEU A 61 5.03 -4.27 26.38
N ILE A 62 5.90 -5.17 25.93
CA ILE A 62 6.29 -5.31 24.52
C ILE A 62 5.39 -6.39 23.91
N LEU A 63 4.74 -6.05 22.78
CA LEU A 63 3.90 -6.95 22.03
C LEU A 63 4.54 -7.24 20.67
N SER A 64 4.76 -8.52 20.37
CA SER A 64 5.42 -9.01 19.16
C SER A 64 4.52 -9.98 18.38
N PRO A 65 4.65 -10.12 17.05
CA PRO A 65 3.82 -11.04 16.29
C PRO A 65 4.14 -12.53 16.50
N ARG A 66 5.38 -12.88 16.91
CA ARG A 66 5.88 -14.26 17.04
C ARG A 66 6.84 -14.43 18.23
N ILE A 67 6.95 -15.65 18.73
CA ILE A 67 7.86 -16.03 19.84
C ILE A 67 9.31 -15.69 19.50
N VAL A 68 9.78 -15.97 18.29
CA VAL A 68 11.15 -15.69 17.87
C VAL A 68 11.49 -14.20 17.99
N ILE A 69 10.57 -13.31 17.60
CA ILE A 69 10.77 -11.87 17.71
C ILE A 69 10.73 -11.43 19.18
N ARG A 70 9.82 -12.01 19.98
CA ARG A 70 9.78 -11.83 21.43
C ARG A 70 11.12 -12.15 22.10
N GLN A 71 11.72 -13.29 21.73
CA GLN A 71 13.03 -13.72 22.26
C GLN A 71 14.15 -12.77 21.83
N GLN A 72 14.15 -12.34 20.56
CA GLN A 72 15.13 -11.35 20.06
C GLN A 72 15.11 -10.03 20.84
N TRP A 73 13.95 -9.56 21.30
CA TRP A 73 13.86 -8.40 22.18
C TRP A 73 14.58 -8.61 23.49
N LEU A 74 14.32 -9.71 24.17
CA LEU A 74 14.94 -10.04 25.45
C LEU A 74 16.46 -10.21 25.34
N GLU A 75 16.93 -10.94 24.31
CA GLU A 75 18.36 -11.10 24.03
C GLU A 75 19.04 -9.77 23.71
N ARG A 76 18.38 -8.90 22.96
CA ARG A 76 18.92 -7.58 22.62
C ARG A 76 19.02 -6.67 23.85
N ILE A 77 18.06 -6.72 24.75
CA ILE A 77 18.11 -5.97 26.02
C ILE A 77 19.31 -6.46 26.86
N ARG A 78 19.46 -7.78 27.05
CA ARG A 78 20.57 -8.38 27.80
C ARG A 78 21.93 -8.03 27.19
N GLY A 79 22.06 -8.26 25.91
CA GLY A 79 23.34 -8.10 25.19
C GLY A 79 23.78 -6.66 25.05
N SER A 80 22.86 -5.76 24.69
CA SER A 80 23.20 -4.40 24.25
C SER A 80 22.88 -3.29 25.26
N PHE A 81 22.02 -3.56 26.28
CA PHE A 81 21.58 -2.51 27.21
C PHE A 81 21.86 -2.80 28.69
N PHE A 82 21.98 -4.04 29.15
CA PHE A 82 22.27 -4.33 30.55
C PHE A 82 23.62 -3.71 30.95
N THR A 83 23.58 -2.89 31.99
CA THR A 83 24.81 -2.40 32.63
C THR A 83 25.49 -3.54 33.39
N GLU A 84 26.75 -3.35 33.83
CA GLU A 84 27.46 -4.35 34.67
C GLU A 84 26.69 -4.62 35.97
N LYS A 85 26.03 -3.61 36.53
CA LYS A 85 25.16 -3.78 37.71
C LYS A 85 23.98 -4.72 37.44
N ALA A 86 23.37 -4.64 36.30
CA ALA A 86 22.25 -5.53 35.92
C ALA A 86 22.72 -6.97 35.62
N LYS A 87 23.95 -7.15 35.15
CA LYS A 87 24.54 -8.47 34.86
C LYS A 87 24.95 -9.27 36.10
N THR A 88 25.23 -8.62 37.20
CA THR A 88 25.64 -9.28 38.45
C THR A 88 24.47 -9.79 39.28
N TRP A 89 23.23 -9.60 38.78
CA TRP A 89 22.03 -10.07 39.50
C TRP A 89 21.81 -11.56 39.29
N GLU A 90 21.30 -12.24 40.33
CA GLU A 90 20.88 -13.63 40.26
C GLU A 90 19.66 -13.76 39.33
N GLU A 91 19.41 -14.96 38.82
CA GLU A 91 18.34 -15.24 37.84
C GLU A 91 16.95 -14.77 38.30
N ASN A 92 16.66 -14.87 39.59
CA ASN A 92 15.42 -14.39 40.21
C ASN A 92 15.28 -12.88 40.25
N GLU A 93 16.40 -12.16 40.26
CA GLU A 93 16.40 -10.69 40.21
C GLU A 93 16.33 -10.16 38.75
N GLU A 94 16.92 -10.90 37.83
CA GLU A 94 16.77 -10.62 36.40
C GLU A 94 15.29 -10.68 35.96
N GLN A 95 14.52 -11.63 36.48
CA GLN A 95 13.08 -11.75 36.20
C GLN A 95 12.27 -10.53 36.65
N LYS A 96 12.74 -9.77 37.65
CA LYS A 96 12.11 -8.50 38.04
C LYS A 96 12.30 -7.41 36.99
N ILE A 97 13.40 -7.47 36.18
CA ILE A 97 13.65 -6.52 35.09
C ILE A 97 12.98 -7.02 33.82
N LEU A 98 13.24 -8.28 33.41
CA LEU A 98 12.79 -8.86 32.16
C LEU A 98 11.94 -10.11 32.38
N SER A 99 10.73 -10.12 31.83
CA SER A 99 9.85 -11.26 31.85
C SER A 99 9.32 -11.59 30.43
N SER A 100 9.12 -12.89 30.17
CA SER A 100 8.36 -13.39 29.01
C SER A 100 6.98 -13.92 29.39
N ASP A 101 6.60 -13.83 30.66
CA ASP A 101 5.33 -14.34 31.20
C ASP A 101 4.54 -13.22 31.89
N ILE A 102 3.37 -12.89 31.32
CA ILE A 102 2.50 -11.83 31.86
C ILE A 102 1.89 -12.18 33.23
N ARG A 103 1.95 -13.43 33.67
CA ARG A 103 1.54 -13.85 35.03
C ARG A 103 2.53 -13.38 36.07
N TYR A 104 3.80 -13.19 35.65
CA TYR A 104 4.91 -12.73 36.50
C TYR A 104 5.63 -11.54 35.78
N PRO A 105 4.98 -10.38 35.68
CA PRO A 105 5.52 -9.27 34.90
C PRO A 105 6.75 -8.65 35.55
N GLY A 106 7.77 -8.37 34.74
CA GLY A 106 8.93 -7.56 35.10
C GLY A 106 8.74 -6.08 34.79
N MET A 107 9.80 -5.28 34.95
CA MET A 107 9.81 -3.88 34.49
C MET A 107 9.59 -3.77 32.99
N ILE A 108 10.13 -4.74 32.24
CA ILE A 108 9.86 -4.96 30.82
C ILE A 108 9.33 -6.38 30.67
N THR A 109 8.11 -6.51 30.18
CA THR A 109 7.49 -7.80 29.89
C THR A 109 7.28 -7.91 28.39
N SER A 110 7.81 -8.96 27.77
CA SER A 110 7.65 -9.19 26.31
C SER A 110 6.82 -10.43 26.07
N ILE A 111 5.67 -10.26 25.40
CA ILE A 111 4.74 -11.33 25.03
C ILE A 111 4.33 -11.19 23.56
N THR A 112 3.62 -12.19 23.05
CA THR A 112 3.05 -12.10 21.70
C THR A 112 1.65 -11.48 21.71
N TYR A 113 1.18 -11.02 20.54
CA TYR A 113 -0.22 -10.58 20.37
C TYR A 113 -1.22 -11.71 20.66
N GLN A 114 -0.84 -12.96 20.34
CA GLN A 114 -1.64 -14.15 20.65
C GLN A 114 -1.76 -14.36 22.17
N THR A 115 -0.64 -14.25 22.88
CA THR A 115 -0.62 -14.36 24.36
C THR A 115 -1.50 -13.28 25.01
N LEU A 116 -1.46 -12.02 24.51
CA LEU A 116 -2.34 -10.94 24.97
C LEU A 116 -3.81 -11.32 24.79
N TYR A 117 -4.18 -11.79 23.60
CA TYR A 117 -5.55 -12.20 23.31
C TYR A 117 -6.02 -13.30 24.26
N SER A 118 -5.24 -14.39 24.38
CA SER A 118 -5.58 -15.53 25.23
C SER A 118 -5.65 -15.17 26.72
N ALA A 119 -4.75 -14.29 27.20
CA ALA A 119 -4.76 -13.81 28.58
C ALA A 119 -5.97 -12.94 28.90
N MET A 120 -6.44 -12.13 27.93
CA MET A 120 -7.65 -11.31 28.09
C MET A 120 -8.93 -12.13 27.95
N ALA A 121 -8.92 -13.18 27.15
CA ALA A 121 -10.07 -14.09 26.97
C ALA A 121 -10.16 -15.12 28.12
N GLY A 122 -9.10 -15.34 28.91
CA GLY A 122 -9.03 -16.39 29.91
C GLY A 122 -8.92 -17.79 29.29
N GLU A 123 -8.38 -17.89 28.08
CA GLU A 123 -8.27 -19.10 27.30
C GLU A 123 -6.87 -19.72 27.36
N LYS A 124 -6.77 -20.98 26.95
CA LYS A 124 -5.50 -21.65 26.78
C LYS A 124 -4.76 -21.07 25.58
N ASN A 125 -3.53 -20.60 25.79
CA ASN A 125 -2.65 -20.18 24.71
C ASN A 125 -1.78 -21.36 24.28
N VAL A 126 -1.82 -21.68 23.00
CA VAL A 126 -0.94 -22.66 22.37
C VAL A 126 -0.25 -21.95 21.22
N GLU A 127 1.03 -21.67 21.41
CA GLU A 127 1.84 -21.04 20.37
C GLU A 127 2.92 -22.00 19.89
N GLU A 128 2.98 -22.18 18.58
CA GLU A 128 4.09 -22.85 17.94
C GLU A 128 5.31 -21.93 17.91
N SER A 129 6.39 -22.33 18.55
CA SER A 129 7.67 -21.65 18.51
C SER A 129 8.38 -21.89 17.18
N GLY A 130 7.85 -21.34 16.06
CA GLY A 130 8.40 -21.60 14.73
C GLY A 130 8.20 -23.07 14.29
N GLU A 131 8.23 -23.34 12.99
CA GLU A 131 8.05 -24.69 12.47
C GLU A 131 9.10 -25.64 13.09
N GLY A 132 8.73 -26.39 14.13
CA GLY A 132 9.54 -27.46 14.72
C GLY A 132 10.20 -27.20 16.11
N GLU A 133 10.04 -26.04 16.73
CA GLU A 133 10.65 -25.72 18.04
C GLU A 133 9.67 -25.84 19.22
N GLY A 134 8.91 -26.89 19.36
CA GLY A 134 8.02 -27.12 20.51
C GLY A 134 6.85 -26.14 20.56
N THR A 135 5.84 -26.49 21.28
CA THR A 135 4.68 -25.63 21.59
C THR A 135 4.84 -25.04 22.99
N GLU A 136 4.82 -23.72 23.11
CA GLU A 136 4.60 -23.08 24.41
C GLU A 136 3.10 -23.12 24.73
N GLU A 137 2.77 -23.78 25.83
CA GLU A 137 1.41 -23.92 26.29
C GLU A 137 1.23 -23.19 27.62
N ILE A 138 0.39 -22.16 27.65
CA ILE A 138 0.08 -21.39 28.85
C ILE A 138 -1.44 -21.37 29.03
N ASN A 139 -1.89 -21.81 30.22
CA ASN A 139 -3.30 -21.75 30.57
C ASN A 139 -3.60 -20.48 31.35
N PHE A 140 -4.53 -19.68 30.85
CA PHE A 140 -5.01 -18.43 31.47
C PHE A 140 -6.39 -18.57 32.12
N ALA A 141 -6.91 -19.79 32.33
CA ALA A 141 -8.17 -19.97 33.03
C ALA A 141 -8.11 -19.34 34.43
N GLY A 142 -9.02 -18.44 34.73
CA GLY A 142 -9.06 -17.69 36.00
C GLY A 142 -8.00 -16.58 36.16
N PHE A 143 -7.22 -16.28 35.11
CA PHE A 143 -6.23 -15.21 35.16
C PHE A 143 -6.87 -13.82 34.91
N GLU A 144 -6.70 -12.92 35.87
CA GLU A 144 -7.20 -11.56 35.81
C GLU A 144 -6.16 -10.60 35.17
N PHE A 145 -6.04 -10.63 33.84
CA PHE A 145 -5.04 -9.86 33.09
C PHE A 145 -4.97 -8.38 33.49
N LEU A 146 -6.10 -7.67 33.51
CA LEU A 146 -6.15 -6.25 33.84
C LEU A 146 -5.70 -5.94 35.28
N ARG A 147 -6.04 -6.80 36.23
CA ARG A 147 -5.59 -6.68 37.60
C ARG A 147 -4.08 -6.84 37.71
N GLN A 148 -3.51 -7.78 36.95
CA GLN A 148 -2.07 -8.00 36.96
C GLN A 148 -1.29 -6.84 36.32
N VAL A 149 -1.77 -6.29 35.19
CA VAL A 149 -1.21 -5.12 34.56
C VAL A 149 -1.21 -3.90 35.50
N LYS A 150 -2.32 -3.66 36.21
CA LYS A 150 -2.43 -2.58 37.21
C LYS A 150 -1.47 -2.78 38.36
N LYS A 151 -1.37 -4.00 38.90
CA LYS A 151 -0.46 -4.35 39.98
C LYS A 151 1.01 -4.14 39.58
N ALA A 152 1.36 -4.50 38.37
CA ALA A 152 2.71 -4.30 37.82
C ALA A 152 3.02 -2.84 37.47
N GLY A 153 2.02 -1.97 37.44
CA GLY A 153 2.18 -0.55 37.13
C GLY A 153 2.58 -0.30 35.68
N ILE A 154 2.21 -1.21 34.75
CA ILE A 154 2.52 -1.08 33.31
C ILE A 154 1.82 0.18 32.78
N ARG A 155 2.61 1.10 32.21
CA ARG A 155 2.16 2.38 31.65
C ARG A 155 2.70 2.66 30.26
N THR A 156 3.51 1.76 29.71
CA THR A 156 4.03 1.83 28.36
C THR A 156 3.69 0.55 27.61
N VAL A 157 3.24 0.67 26.35
CA VAL A 157 3.05 -0.46 25.44
C VAL A 157 3.93 -0.22 24.22
N CYS A 158 4.79 -1.18 23.91
CA CYS A 158 5.57 -1.16 22.68
C CYS A 158 4.99 -2.17 21.69
N LEU A 159 4.52 -1.69 20.56
CA LEU A 159 3.92 -2.48 19.49
C LEU A 159 4.99 -2.72 18.41
N ASP A 160 5.51 -3.93 18.32
CA ASP A 160 6.44 -4.30 17.26
C ASP A 160 5.70 -4.94 16.09
N GLU A 161 5.97 -4.46 14.89
CA GLU A 161 5.32 -4.89 13.63
C GLU A 161 3.78 -4.91 13.75
N CYS A 162 3.21 -3.83 14.27
CA CYS A 162 1.77 -3.70 14.58
C CYS A 162 0.82 -3.85 13.38
N HIS A 163 1.34 -3.83 12.17
CA HIS A 163 0.59 -4.10 10.95
C HIS A 163 0.18 -5.60 10.79
N HIS A 164 0.76 -6.52 11.57
CA HIS A 164 0.41 -7.96 11.57
C HIS A 164 -0.81 -8.32 12.43
N LEU A 165 -1.43 -7.34 13.07
CA LEU A 165 -2.55 -7.58 13.97
C LEU A 165 -3.76 -8.18 13.24
N LYS A 166 -4.19 -9.40 13.64
CA LYS A 166 -5.44 -10.02 13.22
C LYS A 166 -6.64 -9.31 13.88
N ASN A 167 -7.83 -9.46 13.32
CA ASN A 167 -9.02 -8.77 13.83
C ASN A 167 -9.32 -9.03 15.31
N GLU A 168 -9.11 -10.27 15.80
CA GLU A 168 -9.32 -10.64 17.20
C GLU A 168 -8.28 -9.97 18.12
N TRP A 169 -7.01 -9.94 17.68
CA TRP A 169 -5.92 -9.29 18.41
C TRP A 169 -6.12 -7.76 18.48
N TRP A 170 -6.62 -7.16 17.39
CA TRP A 170 -7.02 -5.76 17.39
C TRP A 170 -8.07 -5.47 18.45
N LYS A 171 -9.14 -6.27 18.52
CA LYS A 171 -10.21 -6.09 19.51
C LYS A 171 -9.70 -6.21 20.94
N ALA A 172 -8.81 -7.19 21.20
CA ALA A 172 -8.19 -7.36 22.50
C ALA A 172 -7.34 -6.14 22.89
N LEU A 173 -6.50 -5.65 21.95
CA LEU A 173 -5.65 -4.48 22.19
C LEU A 173 -6.49 -3.22 22.38
N GLU A 174 -7.51 -2.96 21.57
CA GLU A 174 -8.43 -1.83 21.72
C GLU A 174 -9.12 -1.86 23.09
N LYS A 175 -9.66 -3.02 23.49
CA LYS A 175 -10.29 -3.18 24.82
C LYS A 175 -9.31 -2.92 25.96
N PHE A 176 -8.07 -3.36 25.82
CA PHE A 176 -7.01 -3.10 26.79
C PHE A 176 -6.70 -1.59 26.90
N MET A 177 -6.53 -0.90 25.77
CA MET A 177 -6.22 0.53 25.71
C MET A 177 -7.39 1.41 26.17
N ASP A 178 -8.64 1.00 25.94
CA ASP A 178 -9.83 1.74 26.39
C ASP A 178 -9.97 1.73 27.92
N ILE A 179 -9.48 0.68 28.57
CA ILE A 179 -9.54 0.56 30.04
C ILE A 179 -8.41 1.35 30.71
N GLU A 180 -7.23 1.36 30.11
CA GLU A 180 -6.01 2.03 30.60
C GLU A 180 -5.69 3.26 29.71
N LYS A 181 -6.39 4.37 29.95
CA LYS A 181 -6.36 5.57 29.07
C LYS A 181 -5.03 6.35 29.08
N ASP A 182 -4.22 6.23 30.16
CA ASP A 182 -2.98 7.02 30.33
C ASP A 182 -1.74 6.23 29.91
N MET A 183 -1.85 5.35 28.93
CA MET A 183 -0.72 4.58 28.42
C MET A 183 0.04 5.32 27.32
N THR A 184 1.37 5.26 27.42
CA THR A 184 2.25 5.64 26.33
C THR A 184 2.36 4.49 25.32
N VAL A 185 2.11 4.74 24.05
CA VAL A 185 2.25 3.76 22.96
C VAL A 185 3.50 4.08 22.15
N ILE A 186 4.38 3.10 21.99
CA ILE A 186 5.53 3.14 21.08
C ILE A 186 5.24 2.14 19.96
N ALA A 187 4.93 2.63 18.77
CA ALA A 187 4.65 1.80 17.60
C ALA A 187 5.87 1.77 16.68
N LEU A 188 6.36 0.56 16.41
CA LEU A 188 7.51 0.33 15.54
C LEU A 188 7.10 -0.55 14.37
N THR A 189 7.33 -0.11 13.17
CA THR A 189 7.03 -0.89 11.97
C THR A 189 8.05 -0.65 10.87
N ALA A 190 8.28 -1.65 10.03
CA ALA A 190 9.04 -1.43 8.80
C ALA A 190 8.17 -0.73 7.74
N THR A 191 6.87 -0.97 7.76
CA THR A 191 5.93 -0.53 6.74
C THR A 191 4.54 -0.40 7.32
N PRO A 192 4.01 0.82 7.45
CA PRO A 192 2.59 0.99 7.76
C PRO A 192 1.72 0.30 6.70
N PRO A 193 0.53 -0.19 7.04
CA PRO A 193 -0.35 -0.93 6.11
C PRO A 193 -1.06 0.02 5.13
N TYR A 194 -0.30 0.67 4.24
CA TYR A 194 -0.83 1.64 3.25
C TYR A 194 -1.81 1.03 2.24
N ASP A 195 -1.79 -0.30 2.08
CA ASP A 195 -2.67 -1.09 1.22
C ASP A 195 -3.95 -1.57 1.94
N SER A 196 -4.17 -1.16 3.19
CA SER A 196 -5.35 -1.51 3.97
C SER A 196 -6.60 -0.73 3.55
N THR A 197 -7.79 -1.23 3.95
CA THR A 197 -9.04 -0.50 3.75
C THR A 197 -9.07 0.78 4.58
N PRO A 198 -9.86 1.82 4.19
CA PRO A 198 -9.96 3.06 4.97
C PRO A 198 -10.32 2.83 6.45
N ALA A 199 -11.21 1.89 6.75
CA ALA A 199 -11.59 1.56 8.12
C ALA A 199 -10.44 0.89 8.92
N GLN A 200 -9.63 0.05 8.27
CA GLN A 200 -8.45 -0.54 8.88
C GLN A 200 -7.36 0.50 9.10
N TRP A 201 -7.17 1.41 8.15
CA TRP A 201 -6.24 2.52 8.27
C TRP A 201 -6.61 3.47 9.41
N GLU A 202 -7.89 3.84 9.53
CA GLU A 202 -8.39 4.67 10.65
C GLU A 202 -8.14 4.00 12.02
N ARG A 203 -8.42 2.69 12.11
CA ARG A 203 -8.16 1.91 13.33
C ARG A 203 -6.66 1.88 13.67
N TYR A 204 -5.82 1.66 12.67
CA TYR A 204 -4.37 1.64 12.82
C TYR A 204 -3.83 3.00 13.31
N THR A 205 -4.22 4.10 12.68
CA THR A 205 -3.78 5.45 13.05
C THR A 205 -4.33 5.90 14.40
N LYS A 206 -5.53 5.48 14.77
CA LYS A 206 -6.09 5.73 16.11
C LYS A 206 -5.24 5.06 17.21
N MET A 207 -4.71 3.88 16.95
CA MET A 207 -3.89 3.13 17.90
C MET A 207 -2.44 3.64 17.96
N CYS A 208 -1.78 3.72 16.80
CA CYS A 208 -0.35 4.01 16.70
C CYS A 208 -0.03 5.52 16.68
N GLY A 209 -1.00 6.35 16.35
CA GLY A 209 -0.77 7.77 16.05
C GLY A 209 -0.30 7.99 14.60
N PRO A 210 -0.14 9.25 14.18
CA PRO A 210 0.52 9.59 12.91
C PRO A 210 1.99 9.15 12.93
N VAL A 211 2.60 8.96 11.76
CA VAL A 211 4.04 8.63 11.67
C VAL A 211 4.85 9.85 12.11
N ASP A 212 5.58 9.73 13.21
CA ASP A 212 6.40 10.80 13.79
C ASP A 212 7.77 10.91 13.14
N ALA A 213 8.41 9.77 12.90
CA ALA A 213 9.71 9.72 12.26
C ALA A 213 9.83 8.53 11.30
N GLU A 214 10.58 8.75 10.22
CA GLU A 214 10.84 7.72 9.21
C GLU A 214 12.35 7.56 9.01
N ILE A 215 12.83 6.31 9.00
CA ILE A 215 14.18 5.92 8.59
C ILE A 215 14.10 5.24 7.24
N THR A 216 14.61 5.93 6.23
CA THR A 216 14.45 5.51 4.84
C THR A 216 15.58 4.60 4.35
N VAL A 217 15.32 3.80 3.30
CA VAL A 217 16.34 2.95 2.67
C VAL A 217 17.56 3.74 2.17
N PRO A 218 17.42 4.92 1.53
CA PRO A 218 18.57 5.73 1.11
C PRO A 218 19.50 6.16 2.25
N GLU A 219 18.94 6.50 3.43
CA GLU A 219 19.77 6.80 4.61
C GLU A 219 20.63 5.62 5.02
N LEU A 220 20.03 4.41 4.99
CA LEU A 220 20.71 3.16 5.35
C LEU A 220 21.79 2.75 4.34
N VAL A 221 21.55 2.98 3.05
CA VAL A 221 22.56 2.73 2.00
C VAL A 221 23.70 3.75 2.12
N LYS A 222 23.38 5.02 2.41
CA LYS A 222 24.39 6.07 2.60
C LYS A 222 25.35 5.76 3.75
N GLU A 223 24.83 5.23 4.86
CA GLU A 223 25.64 4.86 6.04
C GLU A 223 26.21 3.44 5.98
N GLY A 224 26.10 2.75 4.85
CA GLY A 224 26.58 1.38 4.69
C GLY A 224 25.90 0.37 5.60
N SER A 225 24.64 0.60 5.97
CA SER A 225 23.81 -0.35 6.72
C SER A 225 23.03 -1.30 5.83
N LEU A 226 22.80 -0.88 4.58
CA LEU A 226 22.23 -1.68 3.50
C LEU A 226 23.14 -1.58 2.26
N CYS A 227 23.14 -2.65 1.43
CA CYS A 227 23.90 -2.65 0.20
C CYS A 227 23.17 -1.90 -0.93
N PRO A 228 23.89 -1.39 -1.94
CA PRO A 228 23.30 -0.93 -3.19
C PRO A 228 22.43 -2.02 -3.80
N HIS A 229 21.28 -1.66 -4.36
CA HIS A 229 20.34 -2.61 -4.93
C HIS A 229 19.46 -1.96 -5.99
N GLN A 230 18.85 -2.81 -6.84
CA GLN A 230 17.87 -2.36 -7.82
C GLN A 230 16.70 -3.34 -7.88
N ASP A 231 15.49 -2.77 -8.03
CA ASP A 231 14.29 -3.55 -8.30
C ASP A 231 14.10 -3.65 -9.82
N TYR A 232 13.84 -4.85 -10.30
CA TYR A 232 13.59 -5.17 -11.70
C TYR A 232 12.23 -5.83 -11.87
N VAL A 233 11.52 -5.48 -12.94
CA VAL A 233 10.23 -6.08 -13.27
C VAL A 233 10.42 -6.94 -14.52
N TRP A 234 9.98 -8.18 -14.42
CA TRP A 234 9.93 -9.09 -15.56
C TRP A 234 8.50 -9.41 -15.91
N PHE A 235 8.10 -9.05 -17.11
CA PHE A 235 6.76 -9.27 -17.61
C PHE A 235 6.68 -10.60 -18.33
N ASN A 236 5.59 -11.32 -18.10
CA ASN A 236 5.21 -12.50 -18.84
C ASN A 236 3.76 -12.43 -19.30
N CYS A 237 3.42 -13.25 -20.27
CA CYS A 237 2.04 -13.46 -20.71
C CYS A 237 1.57 -14.84 -20.23
N PRO A 238 0.24 -15.05 -20.13
CA PRO A 238 -0.32 -16.37 -19.90
C PRO A 238 0.17 -17.37 -20.96
N SER A 239 0.28 -18.63 -20.58
CA SER A 239 0.53 -19.71 -21.56
C SER A 239 -0.59 -19.78 -22.60
N GLN A 240 -0.36 -20.53 -23.67
CA GLN A 240 -1.38 -20.66 -24.71
C GLN A 240 -2.70 -21.22 -24.16
N GLU A 241 -2.63 -22.26 -23.33
CA GLU A 241 -3.80 -22.88 -22.70
C GLU A 241 -4.55 -21.89 -21.77
N GLU A 242 -3.78 -21.14 -20.95
CA GLU A 242 -4.34 -20.09 -20.08
C GLU A 242 -4.97 -18.96 -20.90
N GLY A 243 -4.33 -18.56 -22.00
CA GLY A 243 -4.83 -17.56 -22.94
C GLY A 243 -6.14 -17.96 -23.62
N GLU A 244 -6.26 -19.23 -23.98
CA GLU A 244 -7.52 -19.79 -24.54
C GLU A 244 -8.65 -19.74 -23.52
N LYS A 245 -8.40 -20.08 -22.25
CA LYS A 245 -9.40 -20.00 -21.16
C LYS A 245 -9.86 -18.55 -20.92
N ILE A 246 -8.94 -17.59 -20.93
CA ILE A 246 -9.25 -16.16 -20.81
C ILE A 246 -10.06 -15.68 -22.00
N SER A 247 -9.68 -16.07 -23.21
CA SER A 247 -10.39 -15.70 -24.43
C SER A 247 -11.81 -16.27 -24.45
N GLN A 248 -11.99 -17.52 -24.01
CA GLN A 248 -13.31 -18.14 -23.89
C GLN A 248 -14.20 -17.41 -22.87
N PHE A 249 -13.66 -17.05 -21.71
CA PHE A 249 -14.39 -16.27 -20.72
C PHE A 249 -14.86 -14.92 -21.30
N ARG A 250 -13.98 -14.18 -21.96
CA ARG A 250 -14.31 -12.89 -22.58
C ARG A 250 -15.37 -13.04 -23.66
N GLN A 251 -15.28 -14.10 -24.46
CA GLN A 251 -16.29 -14.38 -25.49
C GLN A 251 -17.66 -14.70 -24.85
N ASN A 252 -17.67 -15.48 -23.78
CA ASN A 252 -18.88 -15.78 -23.02
C ASN A 252 -19.51 -14.51 -22.43
N ALA A 253 -18.67 -13.63 -21.85
CA ALA A 253 -19.13 -12.35 -21.29
C ALA A 253 -19.74 -11.45 -22.37
N ALA A 254 -19.06 -11.31 -23.51
CA ALA A 254 -19.58 -10.53 -24.65
C ALA A 254 -20.90 -11.09 -25.20
N ASN A 255 -21.01 -12.41 -25.40
CA ASN A 255 -22.22 -13.05 -25.85
C ASN A 255 -23.36 -12.85 -24.84
N MET A 256 -23.09 -13.01 -23.55
CA MET A 256 -24.10 -12.81 -22.50
C MET A 256 -24.49 -11.32 -22.39
N PHE A 257 -23.58 -10.38 -22.55
CA PHE A 257 -23.90 -8.96 -22.59
C PHE A 257 -24.89 -8.64 -23.71
N VAL A 258 -24.62 -9.15 -24.94
CA VAL A 258 -25.54 -8.98 -26.09
C VAL A 258 -26.92 -9.65 -25.83
N PHE A 259 -26.92 -10.84 -25.25
CA PHE A 259 -28.15 -11.52 -24.85
C PHE A 259 -28.97 -10.66 -23.87
N LEU A 260 -28.38 -10.19 -22.78
CA LEU A 260 -29.04 -9.37 -21.77
C LEU A 260 -29.51 -8.01 -22.30
N MET A 261 -28.77 -7.42 -23.23
CA MET A 261 -29.24 -6.22 -23.92
C MET A 261 -30.45 -6.44 -24.82
N ASN A 262 -30.73 -7.67 -25.25
CA ASN A 262 -31.90 -8.01 -26.07
C ASN A 262 -33.02 -8.66 -25.25
N ASP A 263 -32.79 -9.00 -24.00
CA ASP A 263 -33.77 -9.67 -23.14
C ASP A 263 -34.89 -8.70 -22.71
N ALA A 264 -36.10 -8.98 -23.12
CA ALA A 264 -37.30 -8.20 -22.78
C ALA A 264 -37.70 -8.37 -21.31
N SER A 265 -37.58 -9.59 -20.77
CA SER A 265 -37.92 -9.89 -19.37
C SER A 265 -37.03 -9.16 -18.38
N LEU A 266 -35.72 -9.02 -18.68
CA LEU A 266 -34.81 -8.20 -17.89
C LEU A 266 -35.20 -6.72 -17.95
N GLY A 267 -35.62 -6.24 -19.11
CA GLY A 267 -36.10 -4.89 -19.31
C GLY A 267 -37.38 -4.61 -18.50
N GLU A 268 -38.33 -5.51 -18.50
CA GLU A 268 -39.57 -5.40 -17.69
C GLU A 268 -39.28 -5.42 -16.20
N ALA A 269 -38.43 -6.33 -15.76
CA ALA A 269 -37.94 -6.37 -14.37
C ALA A 269 -37.25 -5.06 -13.97
N ALA A 270 -36.36 -4.54 -14.79
CA ALA A 270 -35.68 -3.25 -14.51
C ALA A 270 -36.71 -2.11 -14.41
N ALA A 271 -37.71 -2.05 -15.28
CA ALA A 271 -38.77 -1.04 -15.27
C ALA A 271 -39.65 -1.07 -14.01
N SER A 272 -39.75 -2.22 -13.34
CA SER A 272 -40.52 -2.39 -12.12
C SER A 272 -39.86 -1.79 -10.86
N HIS A 273 -38.57 -1.48 -10.92
CA HIS A 273 -37.80 -1.06 -9.74
C HIS A 273 -38.28 0.29 -9.18
N PRO A 274 -38.61 0.39 -7.87
CA PRO A 274 -39.21 1.60 -7.30
C PRO A 274 -38.31 2.84 -7.40
N ALA A 275 -36.99 2.68 -7.34
CA ALA A 275 -36.02 3.79 -7.46
C ALA A 275 -36.18 4.61 -8.75
N LEU A 276 -36.76 4.04 -9.81
CA LEU A 276 -37.01 4.78 -11.07
C LEU A 276 -37.99 5.95 -10.87
N LYS A 277 -38.94 5.81 -9.93
CA LYS A 277 -39.99 6.80 -9.62
C LYS A 277 -39.69 7.57 -8.32
N ASP A 278 -39.31 6.84 -7.27
CA ASP A 278 -39.03 7.39 -5.93
C ASP A 278 -37.51 7.59 -5.72
N TYR A 279 -37.01 8.72 -6.20
CA TYR A 279 -35.60 9.04 -6.00
C TYR A 279 -35.26 9.41 -4.56
N GLU A 280 -36.22 9.98 -3.77
CA GLU A 280 -35.98 10.42 -2.40
C GLU A 280 -35.79 9.22 -1.45
N GLY A 281 -36.64 8.21 -1.58
CA GLY A 281 -36.54 6.99 -0.76
C GLY A 281 -35.28 6.15 -1.03
N TYR A 282 -34.68 6.30 -2.23
CA TYR A 282 -33.49 5.53 -2.61
C TYR A 282 -32.17 6.30 -2.54
N CYS A 283 -32.17 7.54 -2.07
CA CYS A 283 -30.94 8.33 -1.91
C CYS A 283 -29.90 7.66 -0.99
N ASP A 284 -30.31 7.10 0.14
CA ASP A 284 -29.38 6.45 1.07
C ASP A 284 -28.81 5.14 0.46
N ARG A 285 -29.61 4.35 -0.22
CA ARG A 285 -29.14 3.16 -0.94
C ARG A 285 -28.14 3.51 -2.07
N MET A 286 -28.37 4.65 -2.77
CA MET A 286 -27.39 5.16 -3.74
C MET A 286 -26.07 5.54 -3.06
N LEU A 287 -26.10 6.08 -1.85
CA LEU A 287 -24.89 6.37 -1.08
C LEU A 287 -24.15 5.11 -0.64
N GLU A 288 -24.87 4.06 -0.29
CA GLU A 288 -24.29 2.77 0.11
C GLU A 288 -23.66 2.02 -1.07
N ASN A 289 -24.37 1.93 -2.19
CA ASN A 289 -23.91 1.25 -3.39
C ASN A 289 -24.17 2.06 -4.67
N PRO A 290 -23.37 3.10 -4.94
CA PRO A 290 -23.57 3.97 -6.10
C PRO A 290 -23.36 3.24 -7.44
N GLY A 291 -22.55 2.19 -7.47
CA GLY A 291 -22.32 1.38 -8.68
C GLY A 291 -23.60 0.70 -9.14
N TYR A 292 -24.30 0.06 -8.23
CA TYR A 292 -25.53 -0.69 -8.53
C TYR A 292 -26.63 0.18 -9.13
N LEU A 293 -27.06 1.23 -8.41
CA LEU A 293 -28.15 2.07 -8.90
C LEU A 293 -27.75 2.86 -10.15
N SER A 294 -26.50 3.27 -10.28
CA SER A 294 -26.00 3.85 -11.53
C SER A 294 -26.07 2.84 -12.68
N GLY A 295 -25.69 1.58 -12.46
CA GLY A 295 -25.80 0.50 -13.45
C GLY A 295 -27.25 0.28 -13.92
N LEU A 296 -28.20 0.26 -12.98
CA LEU A 296 -29.63 0.19 -13.29
C LEU A 296 -30.09 1.38 -14.14
N LEU A 297 -29.75 2.61 -13.77
CA LEU A 297 -30.17 3.81 -14.51
C LEU A 297 -29.55 3.87 -15.92
N ILE A 298 -28.27 3.48 -16.05
CA ILE A 298 -27.57 3.39 -17.34
C ILE A 298 -28.20 2.34 -18.25
N TYR A 299 -28.54 1.16 -17.68
CA TYR A 299 -29.26 0.12 -18.42
C TYR A 299 -30.64 0.61 -18.87
N CYS A 300 -31.43 1.26 -17.97
CA CYS A 300 -32.72 1.82 -18.28
C CYS A 300 -32.63 2.88 -19.39
N GLN A 301 -31.63 3.74 -19.39
CA GLN A 301 -31.43 4.71 -20.47
C GLN A 301 -31.14 4.01 -21.80
N ALA A 302 -30.26 3.00 -21.82
CA ALA A 302 -29.95 2.24 -23.04
C ALA A 302 -31.17 1.52 -23.62
N LYS A 303 -32.05 1.05 -22.75
CA LYS A 303 -33.35 0.37 -23.12
C LYS A 303 -34.50 1.37 -23.30
N ARG A 304 -34.26 2.69 -23.16
CA ARG A 304 -35.32 3.73 -23.23
C ARG A 304 -36.44 3.54 -22.20
N ILE A 305 -36.14 2.92 -21.06
CA ILE A 305 -37.06 2.78 -19.93
C ILE A 305 -37.10 4.12 -19.18
N PRO A 306 -38.28 4.73 -18.96
CA PRO A 306 -38.39 6.03 -18.32
C PRO A 306 -38.07 5.97 -16.83
N PHE A 307 -37.30 6.95 -16.35
CA PHE A 307 -37.01 7.16 -14.95
C PHE A 307 -37.08 8.66 -14.60
N SER A 308 -37.11 8.97 -13.29
CA SER A 308 -37.24 10.35 -12.83
C SER A 308 -36.10 11.23 -13.36
N ARG A 309 -36.46 12.37 -13.98
CA ARG A 309 -35.50 13.37 -14.47
C ARG A 309 -34.60 13.97 -13.37
N ARG A 310 -34.97 13.77 -12.09
CA ARG A 310 -34.18 14.20 -10.96
C ARG A 310 -32.93 13.38 -10.74
N TRP A 311 -32.85 12.14 -11.22
CA TRP A 311 -31.64 11.31 -11.15
C TRP A 311 -30.44 11.93 -11.87
N PRO A 312 -30.51 12.29 -13.14
CA PRO A 312 -29.43 13.01 -13.82
C PRO A 312 -29.05 14.33 -13.13
N GLU A 313 -30.05 15.10 -12.65
CA GLU A 313 -29.81 16.34 -11.90
C GLU A 313 -29.06 16.08 -10.59
N VAL A 314 -29.46 15.08 -9.82
CA VAL A 314 -28.83 14.67 -8.55
C VAL A 314 -27.42 14.11 -8.82
N LEU A 315 -27.24 13.31 -9.86
CA LEU A 315 -25.97 12.76 -10.26
C LEU A 315 -25.05 13.82 -10.92
N GLY A 316 -25.60 14.97 -11.29
CA GLY A 316 -24.82 16.08 -11.87
C GLY A 316 -24.32 15.80 -13.30
N VAL A 317 -24.98 14.88 -14.01
CA VAL A 317 -24.69 14.50 -15.38
C VAL A 317 -25.79 14.98 -16.31
N SER A 318 -25.44 15.45 -17.50
CA SER A 318 -26.42 15.82 -18.53
C SER A 318 -27.00 14.57 -19.21
N GLU A 319 -26.15 13.57 -19.38
CA GLU A 319 -26.48 12.25 -19.96
C GLU A 319 -25.74 11.16 -19.19
N MET A 320 -26.34 9.99 -19.06
CA MET A 320 -25.69 8.81 -18.51
C MET A 320 -24.66 8.27 -19.50
N PRO A 321 -23.55 7.71 -19.03
CA PRO A 321 -22.59 7.06 -19.92
C PRO A 321 -23.23 5.87 -20.66
N PRO A 322 -22.65 5.44 -21.80
CA PRO A 322 -23.11 4.24 -22.48
C PRO A 322 -23.00 3.02 -21.56
N VAL A 323 -23.93 2.07 -21.73
CA VAL A 323 -23.86 0.81 -21.00
C VAL A 323 -22.62 0.03 -21.44
N SER A 324 -21.93 -0.55 -20.45
CA SER A 324 -20.75 -1.39 -20.66
C SER A 324 -20.86 -2.66 -19.82
N GLU A 325 -19.99 -3.63 -20.04
CA GLU A 325 -19.89 -4.86 -19.25
C GLU A 325 -19.79 -4.57 -17.75
N LYS A 326 -19.02 -3.56 -17.37
CA LYS A 326 -18.88 -3.12 -15.97
C LYS A 326 -20.19 -2.61 -15.36
N TRP A 327 -20.95 -1.83 -16.10
CA TRP A 327 -22.24 -1.33 -15.62
C TRP A 327 -23.27 -2.45 -15.56
N MET A 328 -23.22 -3.39 -16.50
CA MET A 328 -24.05 -4.60 -16.50
C MET A 328 -23.73 -5.48 -15.28
N GLU A 329 -22.47 -5.66 -14.93
CA GLU A 329 -22.02 -6.39 -13.74
C GLU A 329 -22.64 -5.80 -12.47
N TYR A 330 -22.54 -4.48 -12.28
CA TYR A 330 -23.13 -3.80 -11.12
C TYR A 330 -24.66 -3.91 -11.08
N PHE A 331 -25.32 -3.76 -12.21
CA PHE A 331 -26.77 -3.88 -12.29
C PHE A 331 -27.23 -5.30 -11.95
N LEU A 332 -26.63 -6.31 -12.56
CA LEU A 332 -27.01 -7.70 -12.33
C LEU A 332 -26.67 -8.17 -10.90
N GLN A 333 -25.60 -7.67 -10.29
CA GLN A 333 -25.28 -7.96 -8.90
C GLN A 333 -26.45 -7.56 -7.99
N GLY A 334 -26.98 -6.35 -8.15
CA GLY A 334 -28.15 -5.91 -7.41
C GLY A 334 -29.43 -6.67 -7.75
N PHE A 335 -29.70 -6.89 -9.04
CA PHE A 335 -30.88 -7.59 -9.53
C PHE A 335 -30.97 -9.04 -9.02
N LEU A 336 -29.83 -9.76 -9.01
CA LEU A 336 -29.81 -11.18 -8.69
C LEU A 336 -29.59 -11.49 -7.20
N TYR A 337 -28.84 -10.60 -6.48
CA TYR A 337 -28.37 -10.93 -5.14
C TYR A 337 -28.65 -9.84 -4.10
N ASP A 338 -28.18 -8.59 -4.31
CA ASP A 338 -28.11 -7.62 -3.22
C ASP A 338 -29.43 -6.89 -2.98
N ASP A 339 -30.29 -6.73 -3.99
CA ASP A 339 -31.57 -6.01 -3.94
C ASP A 339 -32.67 -6.73 -4.72
N ALA A 340 -32.61 -8.07 -4.73
CA ALA A 340 -33.49 -8.91 -5.52
C ALA A 340 -35.00 -8.65 -5.27
N ASP A 341 -35.36 -8.31 -4.01
CA ASP A 341 -36.75 -8.11 -3.58
C ASP A 341 -37.38 -6.81 -4.11
N SER A 342 -36.57 -5.86 -4.56
CA SER A 342 -37.06 -4.59 -5.13
C SER A 342 -37.58 -4.73 -6.56
N TYR A 343 -37.39 -5.88 -7.21
CA TYR A 343 -37.82 -6.13 -8.57
C TYR A 343 -39.05 -7.04 -8.64
N GLN A 344 -40.08 -6.62 -9.38
CA GLN A 344 -41.20 -7.46 -9.71
C GLN A 344 -40.86 -8.34 -10.92
N THR A 345 -40.49 -9.59 -10.67
CA THR A 345 -40.12 -10.56 -11.70
C THR A 345 -40.46 -11.98 -11.26
N ASP A 346 -40.68 -12.85 -12.23
CA ASP A 346 -40.89 -14.28 -11.96
C ASP A 346 -39.61 -14.90 -11.37
N GLN A 347 -39.77 -15.60 -10.26
CA GLN A 347 -38.66 -16.29 -9.62
C GLN A 347 -38.03 -17.35 -10.54
N LYS A 348 -38.86 -18.00 -11.40
CA LYS A 348 -38.34 -18.95 -12.40
C LYS A 348 -37.39 -18.28 -13.38
N TYR A 349 -37.73 -17.09 -13.86
CA TYR A 349 -36.87 -16.31 -14.76
C TYR A 349 -35.53 -15.98 -14.08
N ARG A 350 -35.59 -15.50 -12.84
CA ARG A 350 -34.34 -15.13 -12.09
C ARG A 350 -33.46 -16.35 -11.89
N GLU A 351 -33.99 -17.50 -11.52
CA GLU A 351 -33.22 -18.72 -11.36
C GLU A 351 -32.66 -19.26 -12.69
N ALA A 352 -33.44 -19.14 -13.78
CA ALA A 352 -32.95 -19.48 -15.11
C ALA A 352 -31.79 -18.59 -15.54
N LEU A 353 -31.86 -17.28 -15.29
CA LEU A 353 -30.79 -16.34 -15.59
C LEU A 353 -29.52 -16.60 -14.73
N LYS A 354 -29.67 -16.87 -13.43
CA LYS A 354 -28.56 -17.31 -12.56
C LYS A 354 -27.88 -18.57 -13.11
N LYS A 355 -28.66 -19.52 -13.60
CA LYS A 355 -28.15 -20.77 -14.19
C LYS A 355 -27.35 -20.49 -15.47
N GLN A 356 -27.90 -19.68 -16.39
CA GLN A 356 -27.20 -19.28 -17.64
C GLN A 356 -25.87 -18.55 -17.35
N LEU A 357 -25.88 -17.59 -16.43
CA LEU A 357 -24.67 -16.88 -16.04
C LEU A 357 -23.63 -17.82 -15.41
N ARG A 358 -24.07 -18.80 -14.62
CA ARG A 358 -23.16 -19.81 -14.03
C ARG A 358 -22.56 -20.73 -15.09
N GLU A 359 -23.37 -21.18 -16.06
CA GLU A 359 -22.94 -22.01 -17.21
C GLU A 359 -21.95 -21.26 -18.08
N ALA A 360 -22.15 -19.95 -18.26
CA ALA A 360 -21.20 -19.06 -18.95
C ALA A 360 -19.93 -18.75 -18.14
N GLY A 361 -19.84 -19.16 -16.86
CA GLY A 361 -18.71 -18.87 -15.97
C GLY A 361 -18.66 -17.43 -15.45
N LEU A 362 -19.77 -16.68 -15.53
CA LEU A 362 -19.89 -15.27 -15.16
C LEU A 362 -20.42 -15.05 -13.73
N THR A 363 -20.67 -16.11 -12.97
CA THR A 363 -21.04 -16.01 -11.56
C THR A 363 -20.25 -17.00 -10.70
N GLU A 364 -19.74 -16.52 -9.59
CA GLU A 364 -19.06 -17.33 -8.57
C GLU A 364 -19.43 -16.81 -7.17
N LYS A 365 -19.83 -17.71 -6.23
CA LYS A 365 -20.16 -17.37 -4.82
C LYS A 365 -21.11 -16.18 -4.68
N ASN A 366 -22.18 -16.12 -5.46
CA ASN A 366 -23.18 -15.04 -5.50
C ASN A 366 -22.60 -13.68 -5.93
N LYS A 367 -21.52 -13.68 -6.68
CA LYS A 367 -20.99 -12.48 -7.35
C LYS A 367 -21.06 -12.63 -8.86
N VAL A 368 -21.38 -11.55 -9.53
CA VAL A 368 -21.41 -11.44 -10.99
C VAL A 368 -20.08 -10.87 -11.48
N HIS A 369 -19.54 -11.45 -12.55
CA HIS A 369 -18.23 -11.09 -13.12
C HIS A 369 -18.32 -11.05 -14.65
N PHE A 370 -18.18 -9.87 -15.24
CA PHE A 370 -18.09 -9.70 -16.71
C PHE A 370 -16.67 -9.37 -17.17
N LEU A 371 -15.87 -8.77 -16.30
CA LEU A 371 -14.53 -8.33 -16.64
C LEU A 371 -13.49 -9.42 -16.32
N VAL A 372 -13.44 -9.84 -15.07
CA VAL A 372 -12.50 -10.85 -14.57
C VAL A 372 -13.18 -11.61 -13.42
N ASN A 373 -13.03 -12.93 -13.35
CA ASN A 373 -13.47 -13.73 -12.21
C ASN A 373 -12.30 -14.20 -11.35
N ASP A 374 -12.59 -14.65 -10.11
CA ASP A 374 -11.58 -15.13 -9.16
C ASP A 374 -10.68 -16.25 -9.74
N LYS A 375 -11.20 -17.07 -10.67
CA LYS A 375 -10.42 -18.16 -11.30
C LYS A 375 -9.37 -17.62 -12.25
N ILE A 376 -9.73 -16.64 -13.07
CA ILE A 376 -8.81 -15.99 -14.01
C ILE A 376 -7.75 -15.21 -13.23
N GLU A 377 -8.15 -14.47 -12.20
CA GLU A 377 -7.19 -13.77 -11.35
C GLU A 377 -6.18 -14.73 -10.72
N LYS A 378 -6.64 -15.81 -10.10
CA LYS A 378 -5.77 -16.84 -9.54
C LYS A 378 -4.89 -17.52 -10.59
N MET A 379 -5.40 -17.71 -11.80
CA MET A 379 -4.65 -18.28 -12.90
C MET A 379 -3.53 -17.32 -13.35
N LEU A 380 -3.81 -16.03 -13.51
CA LEU A 380 -2.80 -15.02 -13.84
C LEU A 380 -1.71 -14.89 -12.78
N VAL A 381 -2.11 -14.91 -11.50
CA VAL A 381 -1.19 -14.86 -10.36
C VAL A 381 -0.24 -16.07 -10.36
N ASN A 382 -0.74 -17.26 -10.68
CA ASN A 382 0.01 -18.52 -10.68
C ASN A 382 0.36 -19.01 -12.09
N SER A 383 0.37 -18.11 -13.07
CA SER A 383 0.59 -18.47 -14.47
C SER A 383 1.87 -19.28 -14.69
N SER A 384 1.76 -20.32 -15.51
CA SER A 384 2.90 -21.13 -15.94
C SER A 384 3.94 -20.32 -16.73
N GLY A 385 3.54 -19.20 -17.36
CA GLY A 385 4.47 -18.26 -17.98
C GLY A 385 5.49 -17.64 -17.02
N LYS A 386 5.19 -17.57 -15.70
CA LYS A 386 6.16 -17.16 -14.67
C LYS A 386 7.30 -18.17 -14.49
N MET A 387 7.06 -19.45 -14.74
CA MET A 387 8.07 -20.51 -14.66
C MET A 387 9.20 -20.26 -15.67
N ASP A 388 8.86 -19.97 -16.93
CA ASP A 388 9.83 -19.62 -17.97
C ASP A 388 10.61 -18.34 -17.62
N SER A 389 9.92 -17.37 -17.00
CA SER A 389 10.53 -16.14 -16.52
C SER A 389 11.61 -16.41 -15.46
N ILE A 390 11.34 -17.31 -14.52
CA ILE A 390 12.31 -17.72 -13.48
C ILE A 390 13.56 -18.32 -14.13
N LEU A 391 13.41 -19.20 -15.12
CA LEU A 391 14.55 -19.80 -15.84
C LEU A 391 15.39 -18.74 -16.55
N LYS A 392 14.75 -17.82 -17.27
CA LYS A 392 15.45 -16.74 -17.99
C LYS A 392 16.22 -15.83 -17.02
N ILE A 393 15.59 -15.43 -15.92
CA ILE A 393 16.24 -14.61 -14.90
C ILE A 393 17.39 -15.37 -14.25
N ALA A 394 17.19 -16.64 -13.85
CA ALA A 394 18.25 -17.46 -13.27
C ALA A 394 19.46 -17.62 -14.21
N SER A 395 19.18 -17.78 -15.51
CA SER A 395 20.26 -17.85 -16.53
C SER A 395 21.02 -16.53 -16.65
N CYS A 396 20.31 -15.39 -16.71
CA CYS A 396 20.93 -14.06 -16.76
C CYS A 396 21.80 -13.79 -15.52
N GLU A 397 21.27 -14.08 -14.34
CA GLU A 397 21.97 -13.86 -13.07
C GLU A 397 23.18 -14.79 -12.90
N HIS A 398 23.04 -16.07 -13.30
CA HIS A 398 24.15 -17.01 -13.26
C HIS A 398 25.25 -16.62 -14.24
N THR A 399 24.92 -16.18 -15.45
CA THR A 399 25.89 -15.67 -16.43
C THR A 399 26.64 -14.46 -15.90
N ALA A 400 25.94 -13.55 -15.20
CA ALA A 400 26.53 -12.33 -14.66
C ALA A 400 27.41 -12.57 -13.42
N MET A 401 27.01 -13.49 -12.53
CA MET A 401 27.60 -13.65 -11.19
C MET A 401 28.43 -14.93 -11.03
N GLY A 402 28.22 -15.96 -11.88
CA GLY A 402 28.93 -17.24 -11.79
C GLY A 402 28.84 -17.86 -10.39
N GLU A 403 30.01 -18.25 -9.84
CA GLU A 403 30.12 -18.86 -8.51
C GLU A 403 29.70 -17.95 -7.34
N LYS A 404 29.67 -16.62 -7.55
CA LYS A 404 29.26 -15.67 -6.54
C LYS A 404 27.74 -15.54 -6.41
N LEU A 405 26.95 -16.17 -7.29
CA LEU A 405 25.49 -16.10 -7.23
C LEU A 405 24.95 -16.72 -5.92
N ARG A 406 24.10 -15.97 -5.23
CA ARG A 406 23.29 -16.40 -4.08
C ARG A 406 21.87 -15.94 -4.31
N MET A 407 21.13 -16.74 -5.08
CA MET A 407 19.77 -16.43 -5.49
C MET A 407 18.76 -17.11 -4.56
N LEU A 408 17.80 -16.33 -4.10
CA LEU A 408 16.63 -16.82 -3.36
C LEU A 408 15.38 -16.69 -4.23
N ILE A 409 14.61 -17.78 -4.37
CA ILE A 409 13.33 -17.80 -5.09
C ILE A 409 12.22 -18.13 -4.09
N LEU A 410 11.25 -17.23 -3.93
CA LEU A 410 10.16 -17.38 -2.98
C LEU A 410 8.81 -17.62 -3.69
N THR A 411 8.12 -18.71 -3.28
CA THR A 411 6.78 -19.08 -3.76
C THR A 411 5.79 -19.25 -2.59
N ASP A 412 4.49 -19.41 -2.90
CA ASP A 412 3.46 -19.58 -1.85
C ASP A 412 3.24 -21.05 -1.46
N TYR A 413 3.47 -21.99 -2.38
CA TYR A 413 3.09 -23.40 -2.23
C TYR A 413 4.28 -24.33 -2.36
N ILE A 414 4.33 -25.36 -1.53
CA ILE A 414 5.37 -26.38 -1.58
C ILE A 414 5.15 -27.28 -2.81
N ARG A 415 3.91 -27.71 -3.05
CA ARG A 415 3.54 -28.66 -4.11
C ARG A 415 4.29 -29.99 -4.00
N GLY A 416 4.25 -30.57 -2.80
CA GLY A 416 4.95 -31.83 -2.48
C GLY A 416 4.51 -33.03 -3.33
N GLU A 417 3.30 -32.99 -3.91
CA GLU A 417 2.82 -33.99 -4.87
C GLU A 417 3.71 -34.16 -6.10
N TYR A 418 4.48 -33.12 -6.47
CA TYR A 418 5.42 -33.13 -7.58
C TYR A 418 6.80 -33.75 -7.22
N LYS A 419 7.01 -34.19 -5.98
CA LYS A 419 8.28 -34.86 -5.63
C LYS A 419 8.57 -36.07 -6.54
N SER A 420 7.54 -36.83 -6.95
CA SER A 420 7.66 -37.92 -7.89
C SER A 420 8.03 -37.49 -9.31
N ALA A 421 8.03 -36.21 -9.62
CA ALA A 421 8.48 -35.68 -10.93
C ALA A 421 9.97 -35.35 -10.94
N VAL A 422 10.63 -35.28 -9.76
CA VAL A 422 12.07 -35.02 -9.67
C VAL A 422 12.85 -36.19 -10.30
N GLY A 423 13.61 -35.89 -11.35
CA GLY A 423 14.32 -36.90 -12.12
C GLY A 423 13.52 -37.51 -13.28
N HIS A 424 12.26 -37.21 -13.43
CA HIS A 424 11.35 -37.77 -14.43
C HIS A 424 10.91 -36.70 -15.44
N PRO A 425 11.67 -36.41 -16.50
CA PRO A 425 11.42 -35.33 -17.46
C PRO A 425 10.08 -35.46 -18.20
N GLU A 426 9.51 -36.66 -18.27
CA GLU A 426 8.22 -36.96 -18.88
C GLU A 426 7.03 -36.43 -18.07
N LYS A 427 7.21 -36.13 -16.78
CA LYS A 427 6.14 -35.61 -15.95
C LYS A 427 6.08 -34.10 -16.07
N ASP A 428 4.86 -33.57 -16.26
CA ASP A 428 4.63 -32.13 -16.31
C ASP A 428 4.84 -31.46 -14.93
N VAL A 429 5.46 -30.30 -14.94
CA VAL A 429 5.72 -29.46 -13.75
C VAL A 429 5.23 -28.01 -13.98
N GLY A 430 4.27 -27.82 -14.87
CA GLY A 430 3.77 -26.51 -15.31
C GLY A 430 3.02 -25.67 -14.26
N THR A 431 3.06 -26.05 -12.98
CA THR A 431 2.35 -25.36 -11.89
C THR A 431 3.35 -24.64 -10.97
N MET A 432 3.04 -23.40 -10.58
CA MET A 432 3.87 -22.63 -9.65
C MET A 432 3.94 -23.28 -8.26
N GLY A 433 5.16 -23.50 -7.76
CA GLY A 433 5.43 -24.09 -6.45
C GLY A 433 6.91 -24.38 -6.25
N VAL A 434 7.33 -24.67 -5.00
CA VAL A 434 8.75 -24.91 -4.65
C VAL A 434 9.33 -26.09 -5.43
N VAL A 435 8.66 -27.25 -5.39
CA VAL A 435 9.15 -28.47 -6.06
C VAL A 435 9.13 -28.33 -7.60
N PRO A 436 8.04 -27.83 -8.23
CA PRO A 436 8.05 -27.58 -9.69
C PRO A 436 9.15 -26.61 -10.14
N VAL A 437 9.36 -25.49 -9.42
CA VAL A 437 10.43 -24.54 -9.74
C VAL A 437 11.80 -25.17 -9.60
N PHE A 438 12.04 -25.91 -8.52
CA PHE A 438 13.30 -26.66 -8.34
C PHE A 438 13.56 -27.65 -9.48
N GLU A 439 12.56 -28.48 -9.82
CA GLU A 439 12.70 -29.47 -10.88
C GLU A 439 12.94 -28.81 -12.26
N LEU A 440 12.29 -27.71 -12.52
CA LEU A 440 12.50 -26.94 -13.74
C LEU A 440 13.95 -26.41 -13.85
N LEU A 441 14.47 -25.87 -12.73
CA LEU A 441 15.89 -25.43 -12.67
C LEU A 441 16.84 -26.58 -12.87
N ARG A 442 16.57 -27.74 -12.25
CA ARG A 442 17.38 -28.96 -12.40
C ARG A 442 17.41 -29.47 -13.86
N ARG A 443 16.22 -29.53 -14.51
CA ARG A 443 16.10 -29.98 -15.93
C ARG A 443 16.90 -29.11 -16.90
N ARG A 444 16.98 -27.79 -16.61
CA ARG A 444 17.72 -26.84 -17.45
C ARG A 444 19.22 -27.17 -17.52
N GLY A 445 19.78 -27.76 -16.46
CA GLY A 445 21.15 -28.28 -16.45
C GLY A 445 22.25 -27.23 -16.74
N ALA A 446 22.04 -25.97 -16.35
CA ALA A 446 22.92 -24.86 -16.71
C ALA A 446 24.15 -24.73 -15.80
N GLY A 447 24.54 -25.79 -15.11
CA GLY A 447 25.74 -25.83 -14.26
C GLY A 447 25.58 -25.18 -12.86
N TRP A 448 24.41 -24.67 -12.53
CA TRP A 448 24.14 -24.14 -11.19
C TRP A 448 23.74 -25.22 -10.19
N ARG A 449 23.96 -24.95 -8.90
CA ARG A 449 23.57 -25.81 -7.79
C ARG A 449 22.28 -25.25 -7.14
N ALA A 450 21.15 -25.89 -7.43
CA ALA A 450 19.88 -25.57 -6.83
C ALA A 450 19.64 -26.35 -5.54
N GLY A 451 18.86 -25.81 -4.60
CA GLY A 451 18.40 -26.48 -3.39
C GLY A 451 17.00 -26.05 -3.00
N VAL A 452 16.36 -26.82 -2.11
CA VAL A 452 15.04 -26.52 -1.56
C VAL A 452 15.12 -26.42 -0.05
N LEU A 453 14.44 -25.42 0.50
CA LEU A 453 14.20 -25.26 1.92
C LEU A 453 12.79 -24.78 2.19
N CYS A 454 11.96 -25.66 2.76
CA CYS A 454 10.64 -25.32 3.26
C CYS A 454 10.29 -26.18 4.48
N GLY A 455 9.17 -25.89 5.17
CA GLY A 455 8.85 -26.47 6.48
C GLY A 455 8.87 -27.99 6.56
N SER A 456 8.57 -28.67 5.46
CA SER A 456 8.47 -30.14 5.43
C SER A 456 9.49 -30.80 4.47
N LEU A 457 10.31 -30.02 3.76
CA LEU A 457 11.15 -30.56 2.68
C LEU A 457 12.47 -29.81 2.56
N VAL A 458 13.56 -30.57 2.58
CA VAL A 458 14.91 -30.10 2.28
C VAL A 458 15.46 -30.94 1.13
N ILE A 459 15.90 -30.31 0.04
CA ILE A 459 16.58 -30.96 -1.09
C ILE A 459 17.93 -30.30 -1.31
N LEU A 460 18.99 -31.09 -1.39
CA LEU A 460 20.34 -30.58 -1.56
C LEU A 460 21.01 -31.24 -2.78
N PRO A 461 21.95 -30.54 -3.44
CA PRO A 461 22.85 -31.21 -4.38
C PRO A 461 23.72 -32.22 -3.63
N ASP A 462 24.02 -33.39 -4.25
CA ASP A 462 24.85 -34.43 -3.66
C ASP A 462 26.23 -33.89 -3.24
N THR A 463 26.75 -32.91 -3.96
CA THR A 463 28.01 -32.21 -3.64
C THR A 463 27.98 -31.38 -2.34
N ALA A 464 26.83 -31.16 -1.78
CA ALA A 464 26.65 -30.41 -0.53
C ALA A 464 26.43 -31.30 0.70
N GLU A 465 26.32 -32.65 0.54
CA GLU A 465 25.95 -33.59 1.63
C GLU A 465 26.98 -33.58 2.76
N GLU A 466 28.27 -33.61 2.45
CA GLU A 466 29.34 -33.59 3.43
C GLU A 466 29.37 -32.27 4.21
N ALA A 467 29.36 -31.15 3.49
CA ALA A 467 29.35 -29.82 4.13
C ALA A 467 28.10 -29.57 4.98
N PHE A 468 26.95 -30.12 4.58
CA PHE A 468 25.73 -30.05 5.34
C PHE A 468 25.80 -30.85 6.65
N THR A 469 26.37 -32.10 6.55
CA THR A 469 26.56 -32.97 7.72
C THR A 469 27.51 -32.35 8.73
N GLU A 470 28.64 -31.80 8.25
CA GLU A 470 29.58 -31.07 9.12
C GLU A 470 28.92 -29.89 9.84
N GLU A 471 28.09 -29.13 9.12
CA GLU A 471 27.44 -27.95 9.68
C GLU A 471 26.35 -28.32 10.71
N ILE A 472 25.59 -29.41 10.49
CA ILE A 472 24.65 -29.96 11.47
C ILE A 472 25.36 -30.31 12.79
N LEU A 473 26.44 -31.09 12.70
CA LEU A 473 27.21 -31.53 13.85
C LEU A 473 27.95 -30.36 14.54
N ARG A 474 28.31 -29.33 13.81
CA ARG A 474 28.92 -28.13 14.35
C ARG A 474 27.92 -27.31 15.18
N ILE A 475 26.67 -27.21 14.72
CA ILE A 475 25.60 -26.46 15.41
C ILE A 475 25.09 -27.26 16.64
N ASP A 476 24.91 -28.56 16.49
CA ASP A 476 24.46 -29.47 17.57
C ASP A 476 25.28 -30.77 17.51
N PRO A 477 26.34 -30.87 18.34
CA PRO A 477 27.18 -32.08 18.38
C PRO A 477 26.43 -33.36 18.81
N ALA A 478 25.24 -33.23 19.42
CA ALA A 478 24.41 -34.35 19.81
C ALA A 478 23.40 -34.78 18.72
N ALA A 479 23.34 -34.03 17.61
CA ALA A 479 22.42 -34.35 16.52
C ALA A 479 22.79 -35.68 15.83
N SER A 480 21.78 -36.42 15.40
CA SER A 480 21.97 -37.57 14.55
C SER A 480 22.48 -37.20 13.16
N VAL A 481 23.39 -38.00 12.58
CA VAL A 481 23.85 -37.81 11.22
C VAL A 481 22.67 -37.81 10.25
N PRO A 482 22.56 -36.79 9.36
CA PRO A 482 21.48 -36.72 8.39
C PRO A 482 21.44 -37.92 7.46
N VAL A 483 20.24 -38.36 7.07
CA VAL A 483 20.04 -39.42 6.08
C VAL A 483 19.69 -38.79 4.76
N PHE A 484 20.38 -39.16 3.69
CA PHE A 484 20.18 -38.63 2.34
C PHE A 484 19.43 -39.65 1.48
N GLN A 485 18.28 -39.27 0.96
CA GLN A 485 17.45 -40.07 0.07
C GLN A 485 17.67 -39.58 -1.39
N LYS A 486 18.48 -40.27 -2.17
CA LYS A 486 18.82 -39.87 -3.53
C LYS A 486 17.64 -39.97 -4.47
N PHE A 487 17.38 -38.92 -5.22
CA PHE A 487 16.43 -38.96 -6.33
C PHE A 487 17.04 -39.74 -7.49
N ARG A 488 16.21 -40.54 -8.19
CA ARG A 488 16.61 -41.38 -9.33
C ARG A 488 15.71 -41.11 -10.52
N ASP A 489 16.26 -41.25 -11.70
CA ASP A 489 15.51 -41.21 -12.96
C ASP A 489 14.76 -42.53 -13.23
N ALA A 490 14.04 -42.61 -14.35
CA ALA A 490 13.30 -43.80 -14.76
C ALA A 490 14.22 -45.05 -14.97
N GLY A 491 15.51 -44.84 -15.22
CA GLY A 491 16.51 -45.90 -15.34
C GLY A 491 17.18 -46.30 -14.01
N GLY A 492 16.79 -45.66 -12.89
CA GLY A 492 17.37 -45.92 -11.56
C GLY A 492 18.66 -45.17 -11.27
N THR A 493 19.14 -44.31 -12.18
CA THR A 493 20.37 -43.53 -12.03
C THR A 493 20.14 -42.32 -11.11
N ALA A 494 21.09 -42.04 -10.21
CA ALA A 494 20.99 -40.85 -9.34
C ALA A 494 21.07 -39.58 -10.17
N VAL A 495 20.17 -38.61 -9.87
CA VAL A 495 20.07 -37.34 -10.63
C VAL A 495 20.89 -36.19 -10.02
N GLY A 496 21.80 -36.52 -9.07
CA GLY A 496 22.71 -35.55 -8.45
C GLY A 496 22.09 -34.70 -7.29
N TYR A 497 20.94 -35.15 -6.78
CA TYR A 497 20.23 -34.47 -5.69
C TYR A 497 19.61 -35.44 -4.70
N SER A 498 19.59 -35.08 -3.44
CA SER A 498 19.07 -35.88 -2.34
C SER A 498 18.02 -35.11 -1.52
N GLU A 499 16.96 -35.80 -1.12
CA GLU A 499 16.05 -35.32 -0.06
C GLU A 499 16.66 -35.64 1.30
N VAL A 500 16.56 -34.67 2.22
CA VAL A 500 16.95 -34.83 3.62
C VAL A 500 15.70 -34.80 4.46
N PRO A 501 15.22 -35.95 4.98
CA PRO A 501 14.09 -36.00 5.90
C PRO A 501 14.41 -35.22 7.19
N VAL A 502 13.61 -34.25 7.51
CA VAL A 502 13.77 -33.45 8.74
C VAL A 502 13.39 -34.30 9.95
N LYS A 503 14.38 -34.63 10.79
CA LYS A 503 14.19 -35.34 12.04
C LYS A 503 14.53 -34.41 13.20
N GLY A 504 13.54 -34.08 14.03
CA GLY A 504 13.71 -33.18 15.17
C GLY A 504 13.46 -31.71 14.80
N LYS A 505 14.31 -30.79 15.28
CA LYS A 505 14.09 -29.36 15.16
C LYS A 505 14.40 -28.84 13.74
N LEU A 506 13.40 -28.31 13.03
CA LEU A 506 13.57 -27.71 11.71
C LEU A 506 14.57 -26.54 11.73
N SER A 507 14.67 -25.80 12.81
CA SER A 507 15.60 -24.68 12.99
C SER A 507 17.07 -25.09 12.80
N LEU A 508 17.45 -26.31 13.21
CA LEU A 508 18.78 -26.85 12.99
C LEU A 508 19.09 -27.01 11.50
N TYR A 509 18.14 -27.61 10.74
CA TYR A 509 18.27 -27.79 9.29
C TYR A 509 18.28 -26.46 8.56
N THR A 510 17.40 -25.53 8.96
CA THR A 510 17.36 -24.18 8.39
C THR A 510 18.69 -23.44 8.55
N ARG A 511 19.29 -23.50 9.76
CA ARG A 511 20.62 -22.89 10.02
C ARG A 511 21.73 -23.55 9.19
N ALA A 512 21.76 -24.86 9.11
CA ALA A 512 22.75 -25.60 8.33
C ALA A 512 22.62 -25.30 6.83
N VAL A 513 21.40 -25.36 6.24
CA VAL A 513 21.16 -25.00 4.83
C VAL A 513 21.57 -23.55 4.56
N THR A 514 21.27 -22.63 5.48
CA THR A 514 21.67 -21.22 5.35
C THR A 514 23.20 -21.11 5.24
N LYS A 515 23.94 -21.82 6.08
CA LYS A 515 25.41 -21.77 6.07
C LYS A 515 26.04 -22.35 4.81
N ILE A 516 25.54 -23.50 4.33
CA ILE A 516 26.05 -24.07 3.08
C ILE A 516 25.65 -23.22 1.86
N PHE A 517 24.50 -22.54 1.88
CA PHE A 517 24.09 -21.56 0.88
C PHE A 517 25.04 -20.34 0.89
N GLU A 518 25.35 -19.77 2.03
CA GLU A 518 26.29 -18.66 2.16
C GLU A 518 27.69 -19.04 1.65
N ARG A 519 28.16 -20.27 1.91
CA ARG A 519 29.46 -20.80 1.42
C ARG A 519 29.45 -21.17 -0.06
N GLY A 520 28.28 -21.20 -0.72
CA GLY A 520 28.16 -21.46 -2.15
C GLY A 520 27.96 -22.91 -2.58
N TYR A 521 27.80 -23.84 -1.66
CA TYR A 521 27.41 -25.20 -2.01
C TYR A 521 26.02 -25.25 -2.67
N ILE A 522 25.18 -24.26 -2.37
CA ILE A 522 23.92 -23.98 -3.06
C ILE A 522 24.01 -22.56 -3.64
N GLN A 523 23.71 -22.37 -4.92
CA GLN A 523 23.70 -21.07 -5.59
C GLN A 523 22.28 -20.51 -5.72
N ILE A 524 21.29 -21.38 -5.92
CA ILE A 524 19.88 -21.03 -6.04
C ILE A 524 19.07 -21.79 -5.00
N LEU A 525 18.52 -21.08 -4.04
CA LEU A 525 17.68 -21.66 -3.00
C LEU A 525 16.20 -21.34 -3.29
N VAL A 526 15.36 -22.39 -3.38
CA VAL A 526 13.92 -22.27 -3.59
C VAL A 526 13.19 -22.57 -2.29
N GLY A 527 12.29 -21.68 -1.88
CA GLY A 527 11.55 -21.90 -0.64
C GLY A 527 10.21 -21.19 -0.56
N THR A 528 9.52 -21.39 0.56
CA THR A 528 8.23 -20.74 0.81
C THR A 528 8.41 -19.38 1.49
N LYS A 529 7.48 -18.48 1.21
CA LYS A 529 7.41 -17.18 1.89
C LYS A 529 7.24 -17.32 3.41
N SER A 530 6.53 -18.33 3.87
CA SER A 530 6.27 -18.54 5.30
C SER A 530 7.54 -18.88 6.08
N LEU A 531 8.42 -19.69 5.53
CA LEU A 531 9.67 -20.09 6.21
C LEU A 531 10.77 -19.06 6.01
N LEU A 532 11.03 -18.69 4.77
CA LEU A 532 12.15 -17.79 4.40
C LEU A 532 11.73 -16.31 4.37
N GLY A 533 10.44 -16.03 4.52
CA GLY A 533 9.88 -14.67 4.53
C GLY A 533 9.96 -13.96 5.87
N GLU A 534 9.86 -14.63 7.02
CA GLU A 534 9.87 -14.01 8.35
C GLU A 534 10.81 -14.74 9.30
N GLY A 535 11.67 -13.98 10.01
CA GLY A 535 12.59 -14.53 11.02
C GLY A 535 13.89 -15.16 10.46
N TRP A 536 13.96 -15.56 9.20
CA TRP A 536 15.16 -16.11 8.57
C TRP A 536 16.13 -15.02 8.10
N ASP A 537 17.44 -15.24 8.21
CA ASP A 537 18.47 -14.28 7.83
C ASP A 537 19.62 -14.93 7.07
N SER A 538 19.96 -14.35 5.90
CA SER A 538 21.14 -14.72 5.12
C SER A 538 21.69 -13.48 4.40
N PRO A 539 22.69 -12.82 4.97
CA PRO A 539 23.31 -11.63 4.39
C PRO A 539 23.95 -11.84 3.01
N GLY A 540 24.25 -13.10 2.65
CA GLY A 540 24.86 -13.46 1.39
C GLY A 540 23.96 -13.28 0.16
N ILE A 541 22.63 -13.19 0.32
CA ILE A 541 21.69 -13.08 -0.82
C ILE A 541 22.01 -11.86 -1.67
N ASN A 542 22.29 -12.08 -2.96
CA ASN A 542 22.55 -11.02 -3.94
C ASN A 542 21.57 -11.00 -5.12
N SER A 543 20.64 -11.95 -5.19
CA SER A 543 19.52 -11.97 -6.13
C SER A 543 18.28 -12.55 -5.45
N LEU A 544 17.13 -11.90 -5.58
CA LEU A 544 15.86 -12.34 -5.00
C LEU A 544 14.78 -12.34 -6.08
N ILE A 545 14.12 -13.48 -6.29
CA ILE A 545 12.93 -13.58 -7.14
C ILE A 545 11.69 -13.74 -6.26
N LEU A 546 10.76 -12.77 -6.38
CA LEU A 546 9.42 -12.86 -5.83
C LEU A 546 8.49 -13.49 -6.88
N ALA A 547 8.44 -14.83 -6.87
CA ALA A 547 7.81 -15.62 -7.93
C ALA A 547 6.28 -15.58 -7.88
N SER A 548 5.69 -15.55 -6.68
CA SER A 548 4.25 -15.40 -6.53
C SER A 548 3.88 -13.98 -6.11
N THR A 549 2.66 -13.58 -6.44
CA THR A 549 2.15 -12.25 -6.07
C THR A 549 2.12 -12.13 -4.56
N VAL A 550 2.90 -11.19 -4.04
CA VAL A 550 2.84 -10.83 -2.62
C VAL A 550 1.67 -9.86 -2.47
N GLY A 551 0.54 -10.35 -1.99
CA GLY A 551 -0.68 -9.54 -1.83
C GLY A 551 -0.53 -8.39 -0.83
N SER A 552 0.46 -8.46 0.09
CA SER A 552 0.73 -7.44 1.10
C SER A 552 1.99 -6.65 0.76
N TYR A 553 1.88 -5.34 0.76
CA TYR A 553 2.99 -4.40 0.67
C TYR A 553 4.07 -4.69 1.73
N VAL A 554 3.61 -4.97 2.94
CA VAL A 554 4.46 -5.24 4.09
C VAL A 554 5.35 -6.47 3.89
N LEU A 555 4.75 -7.59 3.51
CA LEU A 555 5.50 -8.84 3.29
C LEU A 555 6.51 -8.70 2.15
N GLY A 556 6.13 -7.96 1.09
CA GLY A 556 7.05 -7.65 -0.01
C GLY A 556 8.29 -6.90 0.45
N ASN A 557 8.12 -5.88 1.30
CA ASN A 557 9.24 -5.10 1.84
C ASN A 557 10.10 -5.88 2.84
N GLN A 558 9.51 -6.76 3.64
CA GLN A 558 10.26 -7.63 4.54
C GLN A 558 11.18 -8.58 3.76
N MET A 559 10.65 -9.24 2.72
CA MET A 559 11.44 -10.13 1.86
C MET A 559 12.56 -9.38 1.12
N ARG A 560 12.21 -8.21 0.54
CA ARG A 560 13.18 -7.31 -0.10
C ARG A 560 14.28 -6.90 0.88
N GLY A 561 13.92 -6.53 2.11
CA GLY A 561 14.83 -6.12 3.17
C GLY A 561 15.90 -7.15 3.53
N ARG A 562 15.69 -8.45 3.23
CA ARG A 562 16.70 -9.51 3.45
C ARG A 562 17.77 -9.50 2.38
N ALA A 563 17.36 -9.37 1.13
CA ALA A 563 18.30 -9.35 0.00
C ALA A 563 19.24 -8.14 0.06
N ILE A 564 18.77 -7.00 0.60
CA ILE A 564 19.55 -5.74 0.62
C ILE A 564 20.45 -5.58 1.86
N ARG A 565 20.53 -6.57 2.76
CA ARG A 565 21.48 -6.52 3.89
C ARG A 565 22.92 -6.51 3.42
N ILE A 566 23.78 -5.81 4.12
CA ILE A 566 25.22 -5.88 3.90
C ILE A 566 25.75 -7.28 4.25
N ASN A 567 26.72 -7.75 3.48
CA ASN A 567 27.44 -8.95 3.81
C ASN A 567 28.82 -8.57 4.32
N PRO A 568 29.18 -8.88 5.58
CA PRO A 568 30.50 -8.55 6.12
C PRO A 568 31.65 -9.22 5.35
N GLN A 569 31.37 -10.34 4.65
CA GLN A 569 32.36 -11.07 3.84
C GLN A 569 32.48 -10.52 2.41
N ASP A 570 31.52 -9.69 1.96
CA ASP A 570 31.50 -9.04 0.65
C ASP A 570 30.97 -7.60 0.78
N PRO A 571 31.83 -6.66 1.15
CA PRO A 571 31.45 -5.24 1.29
C PRO A 571 30.97 -4.58 -0.02
N GLU A 572 31.41 -5.10 -1.16
CA GLU A 572 31.03 -4.63 -2.50
C GLU A 572 29.71 -5.24 -3.01
N LYS A 573 29.03 -6.01 -2.18
CA LYS A 573 27.77 -6.66 -2.53
C LYS A 573 26.76 -5.67 -3.12
N VAL A 574 26.16 -6.06 -4.24
CA VAL A 574 25.01 -5.40 -4.87
C VAL A 574 23.91 -6.43 -5.08
N SER A 575 22.67 -6.05 -4.81
CA SER A 575 21.53 -6.97 -4.87
C SER A 575 20.51 -6.59 -5.94
N ASN A 576 20.03 -7.59 -6.70
CA ASN A 576 18.91 -7.46 -7.62
C ASN A 576 17.66 -8.09 -7.03
N ILE A 577 16.53 -7.40 -7.18
CA ILE A 577 15.22 -7.84 -6.69
C ILE A 577 14.28 -7.92 -7.88
N TRP A 578 13.79 -9.12 -8.17
CA TRP A 578 12.97 -9.41 -9.32
C TRP A 578 11.49 -9.56 -8.96
N HIS A 579 10.66 -8.81 -9.65
CA HIS A 579 9.21 -8.87 -9.54
C HIS A 579 8.64 -9.46 -10.81
N LEU A 580 7.93 -10.59 -10.70
CA LEU A 580 7.27 -11.24 -11.83
C LEU A 580 5.85 -10.72 -11.95
N VAL A 581 5.46 -10.31 -13.15
CA VAL A 581 4.13 -9.78 -13.45
C VAL A 581 3.55 -10.46 -14.68
N CYS A 582 2.43 -11.15 -14.49
CA CYS A 582 1.69 -11.71 -15.61
C CYS A 582 0.71 -10.67 -16.17
N MET A 583 0.90 -10.34 -17.45
CA MET A 583 0.04 -9.39 -18.16
C MET A 583 -0.96 -10.14 -19.02
N SER A 584 -2.25 -9.88 -18.79
CA SER A 584 -3.24 -10.25 -19.78
C SER A 584 -3.06 -9.36 -21.01
N VAL A 585 -2.31 -9.83 -22.00
CA VAL A 585 -2.04 -9.05 -23.21
C VAL A 585 -3.38 -8.70 -23.88
N PRO A 586 -3.67 -7.42 -24.13
CA PRO A 586 -4.88 -7.05 -24.84
C PRO A 586 -4.85 -7.65 -26.25
N GLN A 587 -5.98 -8.17 -26.69
CA GLN A 587 -6.23 -8.43 -28.10
C GLN A 587 -5.94 -7.16 -28.92
N GLU A 588 -5.73 -7.30 -30.22
CA GLU A 588 -5.41 -6.19 -31.11
C GLU A 588 -6.36 -4.99 -30.90
N GLU A 589 -5.86 -3.79 -31.10
CA GLU A 589 -6.61 -2.53 -30.91
C GLU A 589 -8.00 -2.54 -31.58
N LYS A 590 -8.15 -3.28 -32.69
CA LYS A 590 -9.41 -3.49 -33.40
C LYS A 590 -10.48 -4.20 -32.57
N ASP A 591 -10.07 -5.20 -31.77
CA ASP A 591 -10.99 -5.98 -30.94
C ASP A 591 -11.40 -5.20 -29.69
N ARG A 592 -10.49 -4.40 -29.12
CA ARG A 592 -10.81 -3.49 -28.01
C ARG A 592 -11.86 -2.44 -28.40
N ARG A 593 -11.72 -1.82 -29.57
CA ARG A 593 -12.69 -0.82 -30.09
C ARG A 593 -14.06 -1.45 -30.32
N ARG A 594 -14.12 -2.72 -30.77
CA ARG A 594 -15.38 -3.47 -30.91
C ARG A 594 -16.07 -3.75 -29.57
N MET A 595 -15.29 -3.99 -28.52
CA MET A 595 -15.76 -4.27 -27.16
C MET A 595 -16.05 -3.00 -26.34
N GLY A 596 -15.81 -1.79 -26.87
CA GLY A 596 -15.98 -0.53 -26.14
C GLY A 596 -14.99 -0.32 -24.99
N ILE A 597 -13.86 -1.02 -24.99
CA ILE A 597 -12.82 -0.93 -23.96
C ILE A 597 -11.85 0.19 -24.38
N GLU A 598 -11.93 1.34 -23.72
CA GLU A 598 -11.08 2.51 -24.04
C GLU A 598 -9.63 2.33 -23.59
N GLU A 599 -9.38 1.65 -22.46
CA GLU A 599 -8.02 1.35 -21.98
C GLU A 599 -7.81 -0.16 -21.83
N PRO A 600 -6.62 -0.70 -22.15
CA PRO A 600 -6.30 -2.09 -21.87
C PRO A 600 -6.38 -2.33 -20.36
N GLU A 601 -7.17 -3.30 -19.94
CA GLU A 601 -7.16 -3.75 -18.55
C GLU A 601 -5.78 -4.33 -18.24
N LEU A 602 -5.11 -3.68 -17.31
CA LEU A 602 -3.89 -4.20 -16.72
C LEU A 602 -4.29 -5.29 -15.73
N SER A 603 -3.49 -6.32 -15.62
CA SER A 603 -3.75 -7.40 -14.65
C SER A 603 -3.70 -6.87 -13.21
N GLU A 604 -4.46 -7.48 -12.30
CA GLU A 604 -4.36 -7.17 -10.87
C GLU A 604 -2.93 -7.36 -10.34
N ASP A 605 -2.19 -8.28 -10.94
CA ASP A 605 -0.76 -8.51 -10.66
C ASP A 605 0.08 -7.23 -10.91
N PHE A 606 -0.21 -6.50 -12.00
CA PHE A 606 0.42 -5.21 -12.30
C PHE A 606 0.02 -4.11 -11.32
N TYR A 607 -1.28 -3.99 -11.02
CA TYR A 607 -1.75 -2.99 -10.05
C TYR A 607 -1.21 -3.26 -8.65
N THR A 608 -1.08 -4.51 -8.27
CA THR A 608 -0.46 -4.92 -7.00
C THR A 608 1.03 -4.55 -6.97
N LEU A 609 1.74 -4.74 -8.09
CA LEU A 609 3.12 -4.27 -8.20
C LEU A 609 3.19 -2.75 -8.08
N GLN A 610 2.35 -2.01 -8.78
CA GLN A 610 2.33 -0.54 -8.73
C GLN A 610 2.13 -0.04 -7.29
N ARG A 611 1.10 -0.53 -6.60
CA ARG A 611 0.84 -0.18 -5.19
C ARG A 611 2.04 -0.48 -4.26
N ARG A 612 2.74 -1.60 -4.50
CA ARG A 612 3.96 -1.93 -3.73
C ARG A 612 5.11 -0.97 -4.01
N MET A 613 5.33 -0.64 -5.28
CA MET A 613 6.42 0.25 -5.67
C MET A 613 6.21 1.68 -5.15
N ASP A 614 4.96 2.15 -5.01
CA ASP A 614 4.64 3.47 -4.47
C ASP A 614 5.16 3.69 -3.04
N GLY A 615 5.34 2.62 -2.27
CA GLY A 615 5.94 2.67 -0.94
C GLY A 615 7.45 2.40 -0.89
N VAL A 616 8.10 2.08 -2.03
CA VAL A 616 9.51 1.68 -2.06
C VAL A 616 10.39 2.76 -2.68
N LEU A 617 11.22 3.41 -1.85
CA LEU A 617 12.27 4.31 -2.32
C LEU A 617 13.43 3.53 -2.92
N GLY A 618 13.93 4.01 -4.07
CA GLY A 618 15.09 3.44 -4.74
C GLY A 618 15.68 4.39 -5.77
N VAL A 619 16.83 4.06 -6.30
CA VAL A 619 17.48 4.86 -7.35
C VAL A 619 16.78 4.63 -8.69
N SER A 620 16.64 5.70 -9.48
CA SER A 620 16.13 5.62 -10.86
C SER A 620 17.09 4.85 -11.78
N TYR A 621 16.56 4.26 -12.87
CA TYR A 621 17.36 3.49 -13.81
C TYR A 621 18.48 4.31 -14.52
N ASP A 622 18.35 5.62 -14.56
CA ASP A 622 19.39 6.54 -15.04
C ASP A 622 20.38 6.99 -13.96
N GLY A 623 20.13 6.63 -12.68
CA GLY A 623 21.00 6.98 -11.56
C GLY A 623 20.95 8.46 -11.17
N THR A 624 19.93 9.21 -11.61
CA THR A 624 19.87 10.66 -11.37
C THR A 624 19.12 11.05 -10.11
N VAL A 625 18.09 10.29 -9.74
CA VAL A 625 17.15 10.63 -8.66
C VAL A 625 16.85 9.42 -7.77
N ILE A 626 16.59 9.68 -6.49
CA ILE A 626 16.00 8.72 -5.55
C ILE A 626 14.53 9.05 -5.43
N GLU A 627 13.66 8.11 -5.79
CA GLU A 627 12.20 8.28 -5.76
C GLU A 627 11.48 6.95 -5.56
N ASN A 628 10.19 7.00 -5.22
CA ASN A 628 9.32 5.83 -5.13
C ASN A 628 8.55 5.61 -6.45
N GLY A 629 7.81 4.50 -6.50
CA GLY A 629 6.92 4.18 -7.63
C GLY A 629 7.63 3.55 -8.84
N LEU A 630 6.80 3.12 -9.81
CA LEU A 630 7.29 2.55 -11.07
C LEU A 630 7.93 3.59 -12.01
N GLY A 631 7.69 4.88 -11.77
CA GLY A 631 8.26 5.98 -12.57
C GLY A 631 9.78 5.97 -12.61
N ARG A 632 10.45 5.52 -11.53
CA ARG A 632 11.92 5.36 -11.48
C ARG A 632 12.46 4.30 -12.44
N MET A 633 11.58 3.37 -12.91
CA MET A 633 11.86 2.37 -13.91
C MET A 633 11.40 2.88 -15.28
N GLN A 634 12.10 3.85 -15.84
CA GLN A 634 11.71 4.67 -17.00
C GLN A 634 11.36 3.87 -18.27
N THR A 635 11.73 2.59 -18.34
CA THR A 635 11.45 1.69 -19.47
C THR A 635 10.03 1.12 -19.44
N ILE A 636 9.35 1.17 -18.28
CA ILE A 636 8.01 0.62 -18.11
C ILE A 636 6.97 1.67 -18.54
N LYS A 637 6.67 1.69 -19.82
CA LYS A 637 5.70 2.65 -20.42
C LYS A 637 4.60 1.92 -21.19
N LYS A 638 3.37 2.47 -21.17
CA LYS A 638 2.28 2.02 -22.03
C LYS A 638 2.57 2.40 -23.52
N PRO A 639 2.03 1.66 -24.51
CA PRO A 639 1.14 0.50 -24.38
C PRO A 639 1.92 -0.82 -24.19
N PHE A 640 1.37 -1.76 -23.40
CA PHE A 640 1.95 -3.09 -23.21
C PHE A 640 1.52 -4.03 -24.33
N THR A 641 2.22 -4.03 -25.45
CA THR A 641 2.10 -5.03 -26.52
C THR A 641 3.10 -6.17 -26.30
N LYS A 642 2.90 -7.34 -26.90
CA LYS A 642 3.84 -8.48 -26.77
C LYS A 642 5.28 -8.08 -27.12
N LYS A 643 5.49 -7.41 -28.24
CA LYS A 643 6.81 -6.90 -28.67
C LYS A 643 7.41 -5.90 -27.67
N HIS A 644 6.57 -5.02 -27.09
CA HIS A 644 7.06 -4.05 -26.13
C HIS A 644 7.44 -4.72 -24.81
N ILE A 645 6.69 -5.70 -24.35
CA ILE A 645 7.01 -6.53 -23.18
C ILE A 645 8.36 -7.25 -23.40
N GLU A 646 8.58 -7.87 -24.56
CA GLU A 646 9.85 -8.52 -24.91
C GLU A 646 11.02 -7.52 -24.84
N LYS A 647 10.86 -6.33 -25.41
CA LYS A 647 11.87 -5.27 -25.37
C LYS A 647 12.14 -4.76 -23.93
N ILE A 648 11.11 -4.61 -23.10
CA ILE A 648 11.28 -4.24 -21.68
C ILE A 648 12.10 -5.31 -20.95
N ASN A 649 11.81 -6.60 -21.18
CA ASN A 649 12.52 -7.70 -20.56
C ASN A 649 13.97 -7.77 -21.01
N GLU A 650 14.26 -7.57 -22.30
CA GLU A 650 15.62 -7.51 -22.85
C GLU A 650 16.44 -6.36 -22.23
N ASP A 651 15.88 -5.14 -22.18
CA ASP A 651 16.51 -4.00 -21.52
C ASP A 651 16.77 -4.28 -20.03
N THR A 652 15.79 -4.90 -19.36
CA THR A 652 15.90 -5.28 -17.94
C THR A 652 17.02 -6.32 -17.72
N ALA A 653 17.14 -7.33 -18.60
CA ALA A 653 18.21 -8.32 -18.55
C ALA A 653 19.59 -7.66 -18.72
N CYS A 654 19.74 -6.78 -19.70
CA CYS A 654 20.99 -6.05 -19.94
C CYS A 654 21.39 -5.18 -18.74
N ARG A 655 20.42 -4.50 -18.12
CA ARG A 655 20.68 -3.64 -16.94
C ARG A 655 21.05 -4.44 -15.70
N SER A 656 20.42 -5.57 -15.48
CA SER A 656 20.65 -6.42 -14.30
C SER A 656 22.00 -7.10 -14.29
N ALA A 657 22.59 -7.34 -15.47
CA ALA A 657 23.89 -7.98 -15.61
C ALA A 657 25.04 -7.12 -15.07
N ASP A 658 24.94 -5.79 -15.14
CA ASP A 658 25.99 -4.88 -14.70
C ASP A 658 25.74 -4.38 -13.25
N ARG A 659 26.32 -5.09 -12.28
CA ARG A 659 26.25 -4.75 -10.86
C ARG A 659 27.02 -3.48 -10.51
N SER A 660 28.11 -3.22 -11.20
CA SER A 660 28.94 -2.02 -10.98
C SER A 660 28.17 -0.75 -11.35
N ARG A 661 27.33 -0.83 -12.37
CA ARG A 661 26.41 0.24 -12.76
C ARG A 661 25.43 0.57 -11.62
N VAL A 662 24.83 -0.43 -10.97
CA VAL A 662 23.88 -0.21 -9.87
C VAL A 662 24.59 0.47 -8.70
N ALA A 663 25.80 0.03 -8.33
CA ALA A 663 26.59 0.68 -7.28
C ALA A 663 26.93 2.13 -7.65
N GLY A 664 27.32 2.39 -8.92
CA GLY A 664 27.59 3.71 -9.45
C GLY A 664 26.36 4.63 -9.43
N GLN A 665 25.20 4.11 -9.79
CA GLN A 665 23.93 4.84 -9.73
C GLN A 665 23.59 5.29 -8.30
N TRP A 666 23.69 4.38 -7.32
CA TRP A 666 23.50 4.73 -5.90
C TRP A 666 24.52 5.77 -5.45
N LYS A 667 25.79 5.60 -5.75
CA LYS A 667 26.85 6.58 -5.38
C LYS A 667 26.55 7.95 -5.97
N SER A 668 26.20 8.03 -7.26
CA SER A 668 25.86 9.28 -7.92
C SER A 668 24.62 9.94 -7.32
N ALA A 669 23.55 9.18 -7.11
CA ALA A 669 22.30 9.69 -6.55
C ALA A 669 22.48 10.15 -5.07
N LEU A 670 23.26 9.43 -4.27
CA LEU A 670 23.55 9.80 -2.88
C LEU A 670 24.43 11.05 -2.76
N VAL A 671 25.42 11.23 -3.67
CA VAL A 671 26.22 12.47 -3.72
C VAL A 671 25.32 13.66 -4.06
N LYS A 672 24.42 13.48 -5.02
CA LYS A 672 23.46 14.51 -5.41
C LYS A 672 22.46 14.78 -4.30
N TRP A 673 22.04 13.76 -3.56
CA TRP A 673 21.16 13.93 -2.40
C TRP A 673 21.84 14.74 -1.27
N ASN A 674 23.13 14.50 -1.00
CA ASN A 674 23.98 15.22 -0.03
C ASN A 674 23.27 15.65 1.27
N GLY A 675 22.39 14.78 1.81
CA GLY A 675 21.62 15.08 3.02
C GLY A 675 20.45 16.06 2.81
N ARG A 676 20.09 16.36 1.55
CA ARG A 676 18.90 17.14 1.23
C ARG A 676 17.65 16.40 1.69
N GLU A 677 16.62 17.16 1.97
CA GLU A 677 15.36 16.67 2.47
C GLU A 677 14.65 15.78 1.42
N ILE A 678 14.14 14.64 1.86
CA ILE A 678 13.20 13.82 1.05
C ILE A 678 11.84 14.50 1.16
N ALA A 679 11.33 14.98 0.03
CA ALA A 679 10.01 15.58 -0.03
C ALA A 679 8.94 14.48 -0.13
N ASP A 680 7.91 14.61 0.69
CA ASP A 680 6.67 13.84 0.56
C ASP A 680 5.70 14.67 -0.30
N GLU A 681 5.74 14.41 -1.60
CA GLU A 681 5.01 15.19 -2.60
C GLU A 681 3.66 14.57 -2.89
N PHE A 682 2.62 15.38 -2.79
CA PHE A 682 1.31 15.03 -3.32
C PHE A 682 1.20 15.52 -4.76
N MET A 683 0.84 14.60 -5.66
CA MET A 683 0.66 14.89 -7.08
C MET A 683 -0.80 14.77 -7.49
N ALA A 684 -1.27 15.72 -8.31
CA ALA A 684 -2.61 15.70 -8.86
C ALA A 684 -2.60 16.06 -10.37
N ASP A 685 -3.49 15.42 -11.14
CA ASP A 685 -3.64 15.72 -12.56
C ASP A 685 -4.11 17.18 -12.75
N ARG A 686 -3.42 17.91 -13.63
CA ARG A 686 -3.74 19.30 -14.02
C ARG A 686 -5.21 19.47 -14.43
N LYS A 687 -5.81 18.46 -15.06
CA LYS A 687 -7.21 18.49 -15.51
C LYS A 687 -8.20 18.71 -14.35
N ASN A 688 -7.83 18.34 -13.12
CA ASN A 688 -8.66 18.53 -11.92
C ASN A 688 -8.82 20.01 -11.52
N PHE A 689 -7.99 20.90 -12.02
CA PHE A 689 -7.92 22.32 -11.64
C PHE A 689 -8.42 23.26 -12.72
N ARG A 690 -9.37 22.82 -13.55
CA ARG A 690 -10.05 23.68 -14.55
C ARG A 690 -10.75 24.85 -13.86
N PRO A 691 -10.97 25.99 -14.58
CA PRO A 691 -11.70 27.13 -14.04
C PRO A 691 -13.06 26.68 -13.48
N GLY A 692 -13.32 26.97 -12.21
CA GLY A 692 -14.54 26.57 -11.50
C GLY A 692 -15.52 27.72 -11.29
N VAL A 693 -16.42 27.55 -10.34
CA VAL A 693 -17.47 28.53 -9.98
C VAL A 693 -16.88 29.89 -9.65
N GLY A 694 -15.70 29.96 -9.06
CA GLY A 694 -15.02 31.22 -8.75
C GLY A 694 -14.67 32.05 -9.98
N PHE A 695 -14.32 31.42 -11.10
CA PHE A 695 -14.10 32.08 -12.39
C PHE A 695 -15.40 32.72 -12.94
N ILE A 696 -16.50 31.95 -12.92
CA ILE A 696 -17.81 32.40 -13.42
C ILE A 696 -18.29 33.61 -12.60
N ASN A 697 -18.13 33.57 -11.27
CA ASN A 697 -18.47 34.68 -10.39
C ASN A 697 -17.61 35.92 -10.67
N ALA A 698 -16.29 35.74 -10.87
CA ALA A 698 -15.40 36.85 -11.18
C ALA A 698 -15.73 37.47 -12.56
N LEU A 699 -16.08 36.65 -13.55
CA LEU A 699 -16.53 37.08 -14.86
C LEU A 699 -17.86 37.86 -14.77
N GLY A 700 -18.82 37.36 -13.97
CA GLY A 700 -20.07 38.06 -13.73
C GLY A 700 -19.88 39.46 -13.11
N VAL A 701 -18.98 39.57 -12.12
CA VAL A 701 -18.61 40.85 -11.50
C VAL A 701 -17.99 41.79 -12.57
N GLN A 702 -17.10 41.29 -13.41
CA GLN A 702 -16.48 42.07 -14.47
C GLN A 702 -17.51 42.59 -15.48
N ILE A 703 -18.46 41.76 -15.88
CA ILE A 703 -19.58 42.19 -16.76
C ILE A 703 -20.39 43.30 -16.11
N MET A 704 -20.72 43.17 -14.80
CA MET A 704 -21.45 44.22 -14.07
C MET A 704 -20.67 45.55 -14.00
N ILE A 705 -19.34 45.50 -13.82
CA ILE A 705 -18.47 46.69 -13.85
C ILE A 705 -18.51 47.34 -15.20
N ILE A 706 -18.41 46.58 -16.29
CA ILE A 706 -18.46 47.07 -17.69
C ILE A 706 -19.82 47.71 -17.95
N LEU A 707 -20.92 47.06 -17.55
CA LEU A 707 -22.26 47.62 -17.71
C LEU A 707 -22.44 48.92 -16.90
N GLY A 708 -21.88 49.00 -15.71
CA GLY A 708 -21.87 50.23 -14.89
C GLY A 708 -21.12 51.35 -15.57
N GLU A 709 -19.95 51.07 -16.16
CA GLU A 709 -19.21 52.11 -16.91
C GLU A 709 -19.92 52.51 -18.19
N LEU A 710 -20.53 51.61 -18.93
CA LEU A 710 -21.34 51.95 -20.12
C LEU A 710 -22.52 52.83 -19.74
N LEU A 711 -23.16 52.56 -18.59
CA LEU A 711 -24.23 53.43 -18.08
C LEU A 711 -23.69 54.81 -17.70
N ASN A 712 -22.54 54.91 -17.05
CA ASN A 712 -21.88 56.14 -16.68
C ASN A 712 -21.57 57.00 -17.95
N ILE A 713 -21.03 56.37 -18.99
CA ILE A 713 -20.80 57.03 -20.30
C ILE A 713 -22.12 57.47 -20.93
N TYR A 714 -23.15 56.61 -20.94
CA TYR A 714 -24.44 56.95 -21.49
C TYR A 714 -25.10 58.14 -20.77
N LEU A 715 -25.07 58.16 -19.46
CA LEU A 715 -25.58 59.28 -18.65
C LEU A 715 -24.77 60.55 -18.89
N PHE A 716 -23.47 60.45 -19.11
CA PHE A 716 -22.63 61.58 -19.48
C PHE A 716 -23.01 62.19 -20.87
N LEU A 717 -23.27 61.32 -21.84
CA LEU A 717 -23.68 61.76 -23.22
C LEU A 717 -25.08 62.36 -23.25
N LEU A 718 -25.97 61.96 -22.33
CA LEU A 718 -27.31 62.59 -22.24
C LEU A 718 -27.33 63.92 -21.53
N ARG A 719 -26.23 64.38 -20.93
CA ARG A 719 -26.17 65.67 -20.26
C ARG A 719 -26.18 66.83 -21.22
N THR A 720 -27.08 67.78 -20.97
CA THR A 720 -27.15 69.02 -21.67
C THR A 720 -26.71 70.15 -20.73
N GLY A 721 -25.70 70.98 -21.09
CA GLY A 721 -25.27 72.13 -20.33
C GLY A 721 -23.87 72.10 -19.71
N ASN A 722 -23.40 73.18 -19.06
CA ASN A 722 -22.05 73.34 -18.46
C ASN A 722 -21.85 72.52 -17.16
N ALA A 723 -22.12 71.27 -17.15
CA ALA A 723 -21.91 70.43 -15.99
C ALA A 723 -20.43 69.98 -15.82
N SER A 724 -19.92 69.98 -14.59
CA SER A 724 -18.55 69.57 -14.24
C SER A 724 -18.23 68.13 -14.72
N TYR A 725 -17.10 67.96 -15.35
CA TYR A 725 -16.57 66.60 -15.75
C TYR A 725 -16.05 65.78 -14.55
N VAL A 726 -15.89 66.40 -13.39
CA VAL A 726 -15.28 65.80 -12.20
C VAL A 726 -16.03 64.51 -11.72
N PRO A 727 -17.38 64.51 -11.61
CA PRO A 727 -18.08 63.28 -11.18
C PRO A 727 -17.98 62.14 -12.16
N PHE A 728 -17.99 62.45 -13.48
CA PHE A 728 -17.81 61.46 -14.52
C PHE A 728 -16.42 60.86 -14.45
N ALA A 729 -15.38 61.67 -14.43
CA ALA A 729 -13.99 61.22 -14.34
C ALA A 729 -13.74 60.43 -13.04
N GLY A 730 -14.33 60.85 -11.91
CA GLY A 730 -14.22 60.13 -10.65
C GLY A 730 -14.85 58.75 -10.67
N LEU A 731 -16.05 58.60 -11.24
CA LEU A 731 -16.70 57.31 -11.43
C LEU A 731 -15.97 56.40 -12.38
N THR A 732 -15.48 56.90 -13.54
CA THR A 732 -14.67 56.16 -14.48
C THR A 732 -13.38 55.65 -13.84
N MET A 733 -12.67 56.46 -13.03
CA MET A 733 -11.51 56.01 -12.27
C MET A 733 -11.84 54.85 -11.30
N ILE A 734 -12.97 54.95 -10.62
CA ILE A 734 -13.44 53.88 -9.73
C ILE A 734 -13.72 52.61 -10.50
N PHE A 735 -14.43 52.66 -11.61
CA PHE A 735 -14.70 51.48 -12.43
C PHE A 735 -13.42 50.88 -13.04
N LEU A 736 -12.46 51.69 -13.48
CA LEU A 736 -11.16 51.21 -13.93
C LEU A 736 -10.38 50.46 -12.84
N LEU A 737 -10.37 51.01 -11.61
CA LEU A 737 -9.72 50.36 -10.47
C LEU A 737 -10.40 49.02 -10.11
N LEU A 738 -11.74 49.05 -10.07
CA LEU A 738 -12.52 47.82 -9.82
C LEU A 738 -12.30 46.77 -10.93
N SER A 739 -12.24 47.22 -12.18
CA SER A 739 -11.94 46.36 -13.34
C SER A 739 -10.54 45.73 -13.24
N TYR A 740 -9.54 46.52 -12.89
CA TYR A 740 -8.17 46.00 -12.67
C TYR A 740 -8.13 44.93 -11.60
N VAL A 741 -8.76 45.12 -10.46
CA VAL A 741 -8.86 44.15 -9.38
C VAL A 741 -9.63 42.87 -9.82
N SER A 742 -10.74 43.06 -10.55
CA SER A 742 -11.55 41.98 -11.07
C SER A 742 -10.82 41.16 -12.15
N CYS A 743 -10.15 41.81 -13.10
CA CYS A 743 -9.31 41.15 -14.10
C CYS A 743 -8.18 40.34 -13.45
N GLY A 744 -7.53 40.89 -12.43
CA GLY A 744 -6.53 40.15 -11.67
C GLY A 744 -7.09 38.86 -11.03
N LYS A 745 -8.35 38.89 -10.50
CA LYS A 745 -9.04 37.70 -10.02
C LYS A 745 -9.35 36.69 -11.13
N ILE A 746 -9.82 37.19 -12.29
CA ILE A 746 -10.11 36.33 -13.47
C ILE A 746 -8.85 35.60 -13.93
N ILE A 747 -7.74 36.33 -14.11
CA ILE A 747 -6.45 35.73 -14.52
C ILE A 747 -5.98 34.67 -13.55
N ARG A 748 -6.07 34.93 -12.23
CA ARG A 748 -5.72 33.96 -11.19
C ARG A 748 -6.59 32.70 -11.25
N GLN A 749 -7.86 32.85 -11.55
CA GLN A 749 -8.80 31.72 -11.65
C GLN A 749 -8.67 30.94 -12.97
N LEU A 750 -8.21 31.58 -14.04
CA LEU A 750 -7.91 30.94 -15.33
C LEU A 750 -6.68 30.06 -15.27
N THR A 751 -5.71 30.38 -14.41
CA THR A 751 -4.45 29.63 -14.33
C THR A 751 -4.57 28.46 -13.35
N PRO A 752 -4.65 27.18 -13.80
CA PRO A 752 -4.83 26.04 -12.93
C PRO A 752 -3.78 25.97 -11.81
N MET A 753 -2.55 26.34 -12.10
CA MET A 753 -1.45 26.34 -11.13
C MET A 753 -1.65 27.35 -9.99
N TRP A 754 -2.23 28.52 -10.26
CA TRP A 754 -2.57 29.49 -9.22
C TRP A 754 -3.57 28.92 -8.22
N ARG A 755 -4.56 28.23 -8.75
CA ARG A 755 -5.59 27.59 -7.94
C ARG A 755 -5.01 26.49 -7.07
N PHE A 756 -4.17 25.63 -7.65
CA PHE A 756 -3.45 24.58 -6.93
C PHE A 756 -2.58 25.15 -5.80
N ARG A 757 -1.76 26.16 -6.08
CA ARG A 757 -0.95 26.88 -5.08
C ARG A 757 -1.80 27.52 -3.97
N GLY A 758 -2.94 28.06 -4.34
CA GLY A 758 -3.87 28.64 -3.37
C GLY A 758 -4.39 27.58 -2.39
N MET A 759 -4.84 26.43 -2.90
CA MET A 759 -5.29 25.32 -2.07
C MET A 759 -4.16 24.82 -1.16
N SER A 760 -2.97 24.64 -1.68
CA SER A 760 -1.79 24.18 -0.95
C SER A 760 -1.46 25.11 0.22
N ARG A 761 -1.45 26.44 0.00
CA ARG A 761 -1.21 27.44 1.04
C ARG A 761 -2.33 27.50 2.06
N GLY A 762 -3.59 27.36 1.61
CA GLY A 762 -4.77 27.36 2.49
C GLY A 762 -4.74 26.17 3.46
N VAL A 763 -4.37 24.97 2.99
CA VAL A 763 -4.22 23.80 3.86
C VAL A 763 -3.11 24.01 4.90
N LEU A 764 -1.95 24.54 4.51
CA LEU A 764 -0.89 24.85 5.48
C LEU A 764 -1.35 25.90 6.51
N ALA A 765 -2.05 26.96 6.06
CA ALA A 765 -2.56 28.00 6.95
C ALA A 765 -3.56 27.41 7.97
N ALA A 766 -4.45 26.51 7.54
CA ALA A 766 -5.39 25.84 8.41
C ALA A 766 -4.67 24.94 9.45
N LEU A 767 -3.66 24.16 9.03
CA LEU A 767 -2.87 23.32 9.93
C LEU A 767 -2.08 24.14 10.96
N LYS A 768 -1.49 25.27 10.56
CA LYS A 768 -0.81 26.20 11.48
C LYS A 768 -1.80 26.85 12.44
N LYS A 769 -2.96 27.30 11.97
CA LYS A 769 -3.99 27.93 12.81
C LYS A 769 -4.60 26.99 13.83
N ALA A 770 -4.70 25.71 13.48
CA ALA A 770 -5.17 24.68 14.39
C ALA A 770 -4.07 24.15 15.35
N GLY A 771 -2.83 24.64 15.24
CA GLY A 771 -1.71 24.22 16.09
C GLY A 771 -1.10 22.86 15.75
N TYR A 772 -1.45 22.29 14.60
CA TYR A 772 -0.91 20.98 14.16
C TYR A 772 0.48 21.08 13.54
N ILE A 773 0.82 22.24 12.97
CA ILE A 773 2.15 22.56 12.43
C ILE A 773 2.66 23.80 13.14
N THR A 774 3.81 23.70 13.78
CA THR A 774 4.41 24.76 14.59
C THR A 774 5.69 25.33 13.99
N SER A 775 6.35 24.56 13.12
CA SER A 775 7.63 24.95 12.52
C SER A 775 7.49 26.06 11.45
N GLY A 776 8.61 26.72 11.15
CA GLY A 776 8.72 27.74 10.11
C GLY A 776 8.74 27.18 8.69
N CYS A 777 7.93 26.14 8.39
CA CYS A 777 7.90 25.47 7.11
C CYS A 777 7.12 26.25 6.03
N GLU A 778 7.45 25.97 4.76
CA GLU A 778 6.89 26.57 3.58
C GLU A 778 6.30 25.52 2.63
N VAL A 779 5.20 25.88 1.93
CA VAL A 779 4.64 25.06 0.85
C VAL A 779 5.31 25.39 -0.47
N ILE A 780 5.87 24.38 -1.10
CA ILE A 780 6.35 24.43 -2.48
C ILE A 780 5.32 23.76 -3.38
N SER A 781 5.07 24.37 -4.55
CA SER A 781 4.19 23.79 -5.57
C SER A 781 4.79 24.01 -6.95
N LYS A 782 4.90 22.93 -7.73
CA LYS A 782 5.48 22.92 -9.09
C LYS A 782 4.58 22.17 -10.07
N GLU A 783 4.75 22.47 -11.37
CA GLU A 783 4.17 21.73 -12.47
C GLU A 783 5.22 20.74 -12.99
N GLU A 784 4.83 19.47 -13.16
CA GLU A 784 5.68 18.42 -13.72
C GLU A 784 5.09 17.94 -15.05
N ASP A 785 5.94 17.83 -16.08
CA ASP A 785 5.65 17.29 -17.43
C ASP A 785 4.43 17.93 -18.13
N GLY A 786 3.99 19.14 -17.70
CA GLY A 786 2.81 19.80 -18.25
C GLY A 786 1.47 19.11 -17.95
N LEU A 787 1.50 17.97 -17.24
CA LEU A 787 0.33 17.13 -16.95
C LEU A 787 -0.01 17.07 -15.47
N TRP A 788 0.99 17.21 -14.59
CA TRP A 788 0.87 17.03 -13.14
C TRP A 788 1.21 18.29 -12.37
N PHE A 789 0.51 18.49 -11.25
CA PHE A 789 0.87 19.47 -10.24
C PHE A 789 1.32 18.74 -8.99
N GLY A 790 2.53 19.07 -8.51
CA GLY A 790 3.10 18.57 -7.28
C GLY A 790 3.12 19.62 -6.18
N THR A 791 2.88 19.22 -4.92
CA THR A 791 3.02 20.07 -3.73
C THR A 791 3.62 19.30 -2.57
N TRP A 792 4.52 19.95 -1.83
CA TRP A 792 5.15 19.39 -0.64
C TRP A 792 5.51 20.47 0.36
N LEU A 793 5.80 20.05 1.58
CA LEU A 793 6.26 20.93 2.64
C LEU A 793 7.80 20.96 2.66
N ARG A 794 8.39 22.16 2.59
CA ARG A 794 9.83 22.37 2.79
C ARG A 794 10.07 22.75 4.25
N GLY A 795 10.99 22.08 4.92
CA GLY A 795 11.23 22.22 6.36
C GLY A 795 10.19 21.49 7.20
N GLY A 796 10.32 21.58 8.50
CA GLY A 796 9.45 20.88 9.43
C GLY A 796 9.88 19.43 9.68
N THR A 797 9.19 18.78 10.61
CA THR A 797 9.41 17.38 10.96
C THR A 797 8.76 16.44 9.96
N ASP A 798 9.17 15.17 9.95
CA ASP A 798 8.56 14.15 9.09
C ASP A 798 7.05 14.01 9.38
N ARG A 799 6.65 14.14 10.66
CA ARG A 799 5.23 14.18 11.06
C ARG A 799 4.47 15.32 10.38
N GLU A 800 5.02 16.53 10.39
CA GLU A 800 4.38 17.70 9.80
C GLU A 800 4.26 17.57 8.28
N LYS A 801 5.26 17.00 7.60
CA LYS A 801 5.25 16.73 6.17
C LYS A 801 4.19 15.69 5.80
N ASN A 802 4.17 14.58 6.51
CA ASN A 802 3.18 13.54 6.33
C ASN A 802 1.76 14.08 6.57
N LEU A 803 1.58 14.83 7.66
CA LEU A 803 0.29 15.42 8.01
C LEU A 803 -0.22 16.39 6.94
N TYR A 804 0.67 17.24 6.40
CA TYR A 804 0.32 18.14 5.31
C TYR A 804 -0.10 17.38 4.05
N ALA A 805 0.71 16.40 3.62
CA ALA A 805 0.43 15.60 2.43
C ALA A 805 -0.89 14.82 2.56
N ASP A 806 -1.15 14.21 3.74
CA ASP A 806 -2.38 13.49 4.02
C ASP A 806 -3.61 14.44 4.04
N THR A 807 -3.49 15.58 4.71
CA THR A 807 -4.57 16.58 4.78
C THR A 807 -4.94 17.10 3.38
N PHE A 808 -3.93 17.38 2.55
CA PHE A 808 -4.14 17.84 1.17
C PHE A 808 -4.74 16.73 0.29
N ALA A 809 -4.27 15.50 0.44
CA ALA A 809 -4.81 14.33 -0.25
C ALA A 809 -6.28 14.09 0.11
N GLN A 810 -6.64 14.15 1.41
CA GLN A 810 -8.02 13.99 1.87
C GLN A 810 -8.93 15.10 1.38
N MET A 811 -8.48 16.37 1.35
CA MET A 811 -9.27 17.49 0.81
C MET A 811 -9.68 17.26 -0.64
N LEU A 812 -8.78 16.70 -1.45
CA LEU A 812 -9.01 16.40 -2.88
C LEU A 812 -9.57 14.99 -3.10
N ALA A 813 -9.79 14.20 -2.03
CA ALA A 813 -10.33 12.85 -2.12
C ALA A 813 -11.73 12.80 -2.77
N PRO A 814 -12.10 11.70 -3.45
CA PRO A 814 -13.48 11.49 -3.85
C PRO A 814 -14.40 11.61 -2.64
N VAL A 815 -15.55 12.23 -2.85
CA VAL A 815 -16.55 12.29 -1.79
C VAL A 815 -17.17 10.91 -1.60
N GLU A 816 -17.03 10.35 -0.40
CA GLU A 816 -17.61 9.04 -0.03
C GLU A 816 -18.70 9.22 1.03
N ASN A 817 -18.31 9.33 2.30
CA ASN A 817 -19.25 9.50 3.42
C ASN A 817 -18.66 10.44 4.49
N GLN A 818 -18.02 11.53 4.07
CA GLN A 818 -17.41 12.52 4.95
C GLN A 818 -18.44 13.19 5.83
N ARG A 819 -18.05 13.50 7.09
CA ARG A 819 -18.89 14.17 8.07
C ARG A 819 -19.22 15.63 7.71
N TYR A 820 -18.26 16.32 7.07
CA TYR A 820 -18.39 17.69 6.59
C TYR A 820 -17.88 17.82 5.16
N LEU A 821 -18.53 18.69 4.40
CA LEU A 821 -18.13 19.07 3.05
C LEU A 821 -18.01 20.58 2.94
N LEU A 822 -17.09 21.06 2.13
CA LEU A 822 -17.06 22.43 1.64
C LEU A 822 -17.78 22.48 0.29
N CYS A 823 -18.80 23.31 0.19
CA CYS A 823 -19.62 23.49 -1.00
C CYS A 823 -19.49 24.94 -1.50
N HIS A 824 -19.11 25.10 -2.78
CA HIS A 824 -19.08 26.38 -3.48
C HIS A 824 -20.14 26.43 -4.57
N GLY A 825 -20.86 27.59 -4.68
CA GLY A 825 -21.90 27.81 -5.68
C GLY A 825 -23.31 27.46 -5.17
N GLY A 826 -24.35 27.88 -5.89
CA GLY A 826 -25.68 27.38 -5.62
C GLY A 826 -26.88 28.31 -5.71
N ASN A 827 -26.75 29.65 -5.76
CA ASN A 827 -27.93 30.52 -5.86
C ASN A 827 -28.15 31.17 -7.24
N VAL A 828 -27.08 31.37 -8.01
CA VAL A 828 -27.14 32.00 -9.34
C VAL A 828 -26.49 31.13 -10.42
N VAL A 829 -25.58 30.24 -10.04
CA VAL A 829 -24.83 29.37 -10.95
C VAL A 829 -25.15 27.92 -10.66
N ARG A 830 -25.60 27.16 -11.66
CA ARG A 830 -25.91 25.70 -11.53
C ARG A 830 -24.70 24.86 -11.19
N ALA A 831 -23.48 25.29 -11.51
CA ALA A 831 -22.27 24.59 -11.21
C ALA A 831 -21.95 24.64 -9.71
N LYS A 832 -21.79 23.47 -9.09
CA LYS A 832 -21.39 23.30 -7.69
C LYS A 832 -20.04 22.62 -7.64
N GLU A 833 -19.21 23.01 -6.69
CA GLU A 833 -17.91 22.48 -6.43
C GLU A 833 -17.83 21.95 -4.99
N TYR A 834 -17.29 20.78 -4.79
CA TYR A 834 -17.24 20.12 -3.49
C TYR A 834 -15.81 19.73 -3.15
N PHE A 835 -15.42 19.96 -1.89
CA PHE A 835 -14.17 19.45 -1.31
C PHE A 835 -14.48 18.73 0.00
N CYS A 836 -13.71 17.69 0.27
CA CYS A 836 -13.80 16.98 1.55
C CYS A 836 -13.14 17.83 2.65
N VAL A 837 -13.73 17.83 3.83
CA VAL A 837 -13.05 18.33 5.03
C VAL A 837 -12.19 17.17 5.56
N PRO A 838 -10.87 17.34 5.68
CA PRO A 838 -9.98 16.28 6.19
C PRO A 838 -10.35 15.81 7.59
N ASP A 839 -10.10 14.54 7.91
CA ASP A 839 -10.56 13.90 9.15
C ASP A 839 -10.08 14.61 10.40
N ILE A 840 -8.85 15.12 10.38
CA ILE A 840 -8.27 15.90 11.48
C ILE A 840 -9.09 17.16 11.81
N PHE A 841 -9.75 17.76 10.82
CA PHE A 841 -10.65 18.90 10.98
C PHE A 841 -12.12 18.48 11.11
N ALA A 842 -12.50 17.30 10.60
CA ALA A 842 -13.89 16.82 10.64
C ALA A 842 -14.33 16.27 12.01
N SER A 843 -13.41 16.16 12.97
CA SER A 843 -13.68 15.67 14.33
C SER A 843 -14.65 16.57 15.10
N ALA A 844 -14.60 17.90 14.90
CA ALA A 844 -15.45 18.89 15.54
C ALA A 844 -15.85 20.01 14.57
N ARG A 845 -17.01 20.65 14.81
CA ARG A 845 -17.51 21.75 13.96
C ARG A 845 -16.56 22.94 13.94
N ASP A 846 -16.01 23.31 15.09
CA ASP A 846 -15.11 24.46 15.21
C ASP A 846 -13.82 24.26 14.42
N LYS A 847 -13.27 23.04 14.43
CA LYS A 847 -12.11 22.68 13.62
C LYS A 847 -12.41 22.72 12.12
N ALA A 848 -13.57 22.20 11.71
CA ALA A 848 -14.02 22.27 10.31
C ALA A 848 -14.23 23.73 9.85
N GLU A 849 -14.67 24.59 10.74
CA GLU A 849 -14.84 26.02 10.48
C GLU A 849 -13.47 26.73 10.33
N ILE A 850 -12.45 26.40 11.16
CA ILE A 850 -11.08 26.90 10.99
C ILE A 850 -10.58 26.51 9.58
N PHE A 851 -10.75 25.25 9.18
CA PHE A 851 -10.33 24.79 7.85
C PHE A 851 -11.02 25.58 6.73
N ARG A 852 -12.34 25.79 6.84
CA ARG A 852 -13.11 26.60 5.89
C ARG A 852 -12.59 28.05 5.81
N MET A 853 -12.39 28.70 6.95
CA MET A 853 -12.00 30.11 7.02
C MET A 853 -10.62 30.36 6.42
N GLU A 854 -9.65 29.49 6.70
CA GLU A 854 -8.29 29.65 6.20
C GLU A 854 -8.16 29.35 4.68
N LEU A 855 -9.11 28.62 4.09
CA LEU A 855 -9.16 28.39 2.66
C LEU A 855 -9.80 29.56 1.88
N ILE A 856 -10.68 30.36 2.49
CA ILE A 856 -11.41 31.45 1.82
C ILE A 856 -10.49 32.45 1.09
N PRO A 857 -9.36 32.93 1.65
CA PRO A 857 -8.48 33.88 0.98
C PRO A 857 -7.89 33.37 -0.32
N TYR A 858 -7.75 32.06 -0.46
CA TYR A 858 -7.04 31.40 -1.56
C TYR A 858 -7.97 30.89 -2.66
N ILE A 859 -9.09 30.28 -2.28
CA ILE A 859 -9.97 29.58 -3.23
C ILE A 859 -11.42 30.10 -3.26
N GLY A 860 -11.73 31.10 -2.44
CA GLY A 860 -13.05 31.76 -2.42
C GLY A 860 -13.97 31.28 -1.27
N LYS A 861 -15.19 31.83 -1.24
CA LYS A 861 -16.15 31.57 -0.17
C LYS A 861 -16.81 30.19 -0.34
N PHE A 862 -16.74 29.37 0.70
CA PHE A 862 -17.37 28.05 0.79
C PHE A 862 -18.40 28.03 1.93
N ARG A 863 -19.45 27.24 1.72
CA ARG A 863 -20.38 26.88 2.78
C ARG A 863 -19.94 25.56 3.39
N LEU A 864 -19.82 25.50 4.72
CA LEU A 864 -19.62 24.24 5.45
C LEU A 864 -20.97 23.51 5.55
N VAL A 865 -21.00 22.27 5.11
CA VAL A 865 -22.19 21.41 5.10
C VAL A 865 -21.95 20.24 6.05
N TYR A 866 -22.81 20.09 7.04
CA TYR A 866 -22.87 18.91 7.90
C TYR A 866 -23.70 17.83 7.22
N THR A 867 -23.12 16.69 6.93
CA THR A 867 -23.72 15.65 6.08
C THR A 867 -24.64 14.66 6.81
N ARG A 868 -24.76 14.75 8.14
CA ARG A 868 -25.56 13.79 8.93
C ARG A 868 -27.01 14.23 9.18
N ASN A 869 -27.42 15.34 8.57
CA ASN A 869 -28.82 15.79 8.56
C ASN A 869 -29.46 15.58 7.17
N PRO A 870 -30.80 15.60 7.01
CA PRO A 870 -31.47 15.29 5.75
C PRO A 870 -31.02 16.15 4.56
N GLU A 871 -30.84 17.47 4.78
CA GLU A 871 -30.34 18.38 3.72
C GLU A 871 -28.90 18.08 3.34
N GLY A 872 -28.05 17.82 4.32
CA GLY A 872 -26.64 17.47 4.10
C GLY A 872 -26.49 16.14 3.40
N ARG A 873 -27.38 15.17 3.67
CA ARG A 873 -27.44 13.89 2.97
C ARG A 873 -27.72 14.06 1.48
N LYS A 874 -28.66 14.91 1.09
CA LYS A 874 -28.95 15.24 -0.31
C LYS A 874 -27.72 15.87 -1.00
N ILE A 875 -27.03 16.77 -0.31
CA ILE A 875 -25.80 17.40 -0.83
C ILE A 875 -24.67 16.39 -0.95
N LEU A 876 -24.51 15.49 0.04
CA LEU A 876 -23.53 14.42 0.03
C LEU A 876 -23.74 13.47 -1.16
N LEU A 877 -25.00 13.08 -1.41
CA LEU A 877 -25.36 12.24 -2.55
C LEU A 877 -24.96 12.88 -3.87
N HIS A 878 -25.34 14.14 -4.08
CA HIS A 878 -24.97 14.89 -5.28
C HIS A 878 -23.44 14.99 -5.46
N ALA A 879 -22.72 15.29 -4.38
CA ALA A 879 -21.27 15.40 -4.39
C ALA A 879 -20.59 14.04 -4.70
N ARG A 880 -21.11 12.95 -4.11
CA ARG A 880 -20.59 11.58 -4.32
C ARG A 880 -20.85 11.09 -5.73
N ALA A 881 -22.04 11.32 -6.26
CA ALA A 881 -22.38 10.92 -7.62
C ALA A 881 -21.50 11.65 -8.65
N LYS A 882 -21.26 12.95 -8.48
CA LYS A 882 -20.33 13.72 -9.29
C LYS A 882 -18.89 13.20 -9.17
N ALA A 883 -18.45 12.82 -7.97
CA ALA A 883 -17.14 12.23 -7.74
C ALA A 883 -17.01 10.84 -8.36
N PHE A 884 -18.09 10.03 -8.33
CA PHE A 884 -18.12 8.69 -8.93
C PHE A 884 -18.04 8.74 -10.46
N SER A 885 -18.76 9.62 -11.13
CA SER A 885 -18.69 9.82 -12.58
C SER A 885 -17.30 10.28 -13.04
N ASN A 886 -16.54 10.97 -12.18
CA ASN A 886 -15.20 11.48 -12.44
C ASN A 886 -14.08 10.61 -11.83
N LYS A 887 -14.39 9.46 -11.26
CA LYS A 887 -13.42 8.63 -10.52
C LYS A 887 -12.25 8.14 -11.39
N ASN A 888 -12.47 7.94 -12.67
CA ASN A 888 -11.45 7.56 -13.65
C ASN A 888 -10.59 8.73 -14.14
N GLU A 889 -11.02 9.99 -13.95
CA GLU A 889 -10.31 11.17 -14.43
C GLU A 889 -9.35 11.78 -13.41
N ARG A 890 -9.50 11.44 -12.12
CA ARG A 890 -8.71 12.06 -11.05
C ARG A 890 -7.55 11.16 -10.63
N ARG A 891 -6.47 11.15 -11.40
CA ARG A 891 -5.22 10.52 -10.99
C ARG A 891 -4.57 11.35 -9.88
N ARG A 892 -4.16 10.67 -8.81
CA ARG A 892 -3.42 11.22 -7.67
C ARG A 892 -2.36 10.24 -7.30
N ASP A 893 -1.19 10.74 -7.03
CA ASP A 893 -0.07 9.92 -6.57
C ASP A 893 0.62 10.65 -5.42
N ARG A 894 1.10 9.89 -4.46
CA ARG A 894 2.00 10.38 -3.43
C ARG A 894 3.40 9.94 -3.81
N LYS A 895 4.29 10.90 -4.00
CA LYS A 895 5.65 10.65 -4.44
C LYS A 895 6.63 11.10 -3.39
N LYS A 896 7.47 10.17 -2.93
CA LYS A 896 8.63 10.53 -2.13
C LYS A 896 9.83 10.66 -3.05
N CYS A 897 10.47 11.80 -3.06
CA CYS A 897 11.62 12.04 -3.93
C CYS A 897 12.56 13.10 -3.33
N VAL A 898 13.82 13.04 -3.74
CA VAL A 898 14.78 14.09 -3.43
C VAL A 898 14.52 15.30 -4.32
N LYS A 899 13.99 16.38 -3.76
CA LYS A 899 13.76 17.66 -4.45
C LYS A 899 14.96 18.59 -4.26
N GLY A 900 15.36 19.32 -5.27
CA GLY A 900 16.45 20.31 -5.21
C GLY A 900 17.49 20.20 -6.32
N MET A 901 17.19 19.45 -7.39
CA MET A 901 18.10 19.33 -8.54
C MET A 901 17.74 20.20 -9.74
N LEU A 902 16.65 20.98 -9.67
CA LEU A 902 16.18 21.85 -10.76
C LEU A 902 15.89 23.28 -10.28
N GLU A 903 16.71 23.81 -9.37
CA GLU A 903 16.82 25.25 -9.15
C GLU A 903 18.13 25.76 -9.67
#